data_c5ed82b061483135f825ca4c5617784f
#
_entry.id   c5ed82b061483135f825ca4c5617784f
#
_cell.length_a   1.000
_cell.length_b   1.000
_cell.length_c   1.000
_cell.angle_alpha   90.00
_cell.angle_beta   90.00
_cell.angle_gamma   90.00
#
_symmetry.space_group_name_H-M   'P 1'
#
loop_
_entity.id
_entity.type
_entity.pdbx_description
1 polymer ?
#
loop_
_entity_poly.entity_id
_entity_poly.type
_entity_poly.pdbx_seq_one_letter_code
_entity_poly.pdbx_strand_id
1 'polypeptide(L)'
;DAAAAGIADDARKAVARHALSGEGLVAEAYARFSVQLDFAAFQSMFLGFETRRARLAAFFAEQGGYAGAEAWVWDACGGEPSQTPDVLEAEAMAELDRALWRDAARVLAQGTATDQKNAAKLTAVAADPAAALAQALDALFIERGDGAQATWVFTTSGLKAREDLRQALRDEQDRLAIVRERIRGARVAADTLDALVLAEAYLAAYRIEKASAGALDFADLIEKTKALLKGRPAAAWVLYKLDGGIDHILVDEAQDTAPDQWDIVRALTGEFFVGAGVDGRPRPLKRSLFVVGDDKQSIYSFQGADPARLNDETRRYLAEIEAAELTGKSVPLISSWRSTVEVLDFVDAVFTQGVPPGVDALTHIPMRAEDRGCVDLWPLFKDAKAEDRDAWTAPLDLEAEGSANKRLAQAIACEVGDLVARGDAVLDKDTRKWRAATPGDVLILVRKRGGLFEEILRALKHAKIPVAGADRLALSEHIVFDDLLALARFALFPADDLTLAALLRSPFCDVEDESLYRLAKNRTASLWATLLERADEQGDWRGAADFLSALIAEAKARRPFELYSRVLGLRDAAGRSMRARLLRRLGREAEDALDEFLAQVLAAEQRGVHDLERLAAAFAGLDITVKRELEAGRDEVRVMTAHGAKGLEAPIVFLPETTTTAGARGSPLLETEEGGFLWCASQKGDCEASRLARERRASKENEESLRLLYVALTRARERLVLCGRIASNRKEETLKGWWAQIRAGFDHADIEPHTRLVACGEVQATRYGPDPDQMASRRAASSVVSAVPAWAAQEAPAEAFSRYASPSDLGEGGKTPSPSPSPLSAVGGLGRFRRGDLIHRLLQILPDLKPDAWGPGAQALLARERDLTDAQRAEMTTAALLVLEDPRFAEVFGPGSRAEVAIAGSAARLPPGLKISGRIDRLVVLPDRVLVADFKTNRPSPARIEDADPAYLRQMAIYAAVLADVFPHHAIEAALVWTDGPKLMLIPEILLAQSLADLGRGS
;
A
#
# COMPACT_ATOMS: atom_id res chain seq x y z
N ASP A 1 1.45 2.00 -6.41
CA ASP A 1 2.18 1.75 -5.14
C ASP A 1 3.67 2.12 -5.28
N ALA A 2 4.41 1.66 -6.29
CA ALA A 2 5.83 2.02 -6.50
C ALA A 2 6.06 3.52 -6.67
N ALA A 3 5.20 4.21 -7.40
CA ALA A 3 5.26 5.66 -7.54
C ALA A 3 5.00 6.38 -6.22
N ALA A 4 4.05 5.88 -5.41
CA ALA A 4 3.75 6.43 -4.11
C ALA A 4 4.93 6.28 -3.13
N ALA A 5 5.60 5.13 -3.12
CA ALA A 5 6.80 4.91 -2.31
C ALA A 5 7.94 5.86 -2.69
N GLY A 6 8.16 6.11 -4.00
CA GLY A 6 9.13 7.08 -4.49
C GLY A 6 8.82 8.51 -4.03
N ILE A 7 7.56 8.93 -4.14
CA ILE A 7 7.10 10.25 -3.68
C ILE A 7 7.30 10.42 -2.16
N ALA A 8 6.97 9.39 -1.38
CA ALA A 8 7.16 9.39 0.07
C ALA A 8 8.65 9.50 0.45
N ASP A 9 9.52 8.80 -0.28
CA ASP A 9 10.97 8.89 -0.07
C ASP A 9 11.53 10.27 -0.42
N ASP A 10 11.10 10.87 -1.52
CA ASP A 10 11.51 12.22 -1.93
C ASP A 10 11.01 13.28 -0.94
N ALA A 11 9.81 13.12 -0.39
CA ALA A 11 9.31 13.97 0.67
C ALA A 11 10.15 13.86 1.96
N ARG A 12 10.54 12.64 2.38
CA ARG A 12 11.46 12.42 3.51
C ARG A 12 12.83 13.08 3.27
N LYS A 13 13.38 12.93 2.06
CA LYS A 13 14.64 13.61 1.67
C LYS A 13 14.51 15.14 1.67
N ALA A 14 13.34 15.67 1.31
CA ALA A 14 13.08 17.10 1.36
C ALA A 14 13.08 17.62 2.81
N VAL A 15 12.44 16.92 3.75
CA VAL A 15 12.48 17.25 5.17
C VAL A 15 13.92 17.14 5.72
N ALA A 16 14.64 16.08 5.38
CA ALA A 16 16.05 15.93 5.79
C ALA A 16 16.94 17.06 5.27
N ARG A 17 16.80 17.46 4.01
CA ARG A 17 17.53 18.60 3.42
C ARG A 17 17.18 19.91 4.14
N HIS A 18 15.90 20.13 4.44
CA HIS A 18 15.47 21.31 5.19
C HIS A 18 16.10 21.33 6.59
N ALA A 19 16.05 20.21 7.31
CA ALA A 19 16.63 20.07 8.64
C ALA A 19 18.14 20.28 8.67
N LEU A 20 18.87 19.79 7.64
CA LEU A 20 20.33 19.88 7.55
C LEU A 20 20.80 21.26 7.07
N SER A 21 19.96 22.05 6.39
CA SER A 21 20.32 23.36 5.84
C SER A 21 19.95 24.53 6.74
N GLY A 22 19.19 24.31 7.86
CA GLY A 22 18.52 25.34 8.58
C GLY A 22 18.71 25.36 10.11
N GLU A 23 18.39 26.51 10.65
CA GLU A 23 18.06 26.72 12.06
C GLU A 23 16.52 26.66 12.18
N GLY A 24 16.01 26.28 13.33
CA GLY A 24 14.58 26.31 13.63
C GLY A 24 14.01 24.97 14.06
N LEU A 25 12.71 24.98 14.37
CA LEU A 25 12.00 23.86 15.02
C LEU A 25 12.14 22.53 14.26
N VAL A 26 12.11 22.56 12.92
CA VAL A 26 12.26 21.33 12.10
C VAL A 26 13.65 20.72 12.26
N ALA A 27 14.71 21.56 12.26
CA ALA A 27 16.09 21.09 12.42
C ALA A 27 16.30 20.51 13.82
N GLU A 28 15.79 21.16 14.84
CA GLU A 28 15.87 20.71 16.23
C GLU A 28 15.11 19.40 16.46
N ALA A 29 13.85 19.31 16.00
CA ALA A 29 13.03 18.11 16.12
C ALA A 29 13.66 16.93 15.36
N TYR A 30 14.16 17.17 14.14
CA TYR A 30 14.84 16.15 13.34
C TYR A 30 16.10 15.63 14.04
N ALA A 31 16.92 16.52 14.59
CA ALA A 31 18.13 16.14 15.31
C ALA A 31 17.80 15.31 16.55
N ARG A 32 16.81 15.70 17.36
CA ARG A 32 16.40 14.93 18.56
C ARG A 32 15.92 13.53 18.20
N PHE A 33 15.02 13.39 17.24
CA PHE A 33 14.50 12.08 16.84
C PHE A 33 15.52 11.20 16.13
N SER A 34 16.48 11.77 15.37
CA SER A 34 17.55 11.00 14.74
C SER A 34 18.52 10.35 15.75
N VAL A 35 18.59 10.89 16.97
CA VAL A 35 19.36 10.31 18.08
C VAL A 35 18.53 9.31 18.88
N GLN A 36 17.23 9.57 19.05
CA GLN A 36 16.35 8.76 19.90
C GLN A 36 15.86 7.48 19.20
N LEU A 37 15.66 7.51 17.87
CA LEU A 37 15.09 6.43 17.09
C LEU A 37 16.15 5.76 16.20
N ASP A 38 16.07 4.46 16.07
CA ASP A 38 16.79 3.78 15.00
C ASP A 38 16.21 4.14 13.61
N PHE A 39 16.95 3.80 12.56
CA PHE A 39 16.56 4.16 11.19
C PHE A 39 15.17 3.63 10.79
N ALA A 40 14.84 2.40 11.18
CA ALA A 40 13.56 1.78 10.84
C ALA A 40 12.39 2.45 11.60
N ALA A 41 12.57 2.74 12.89
CA ALA A 41 11.59 3.45 13.70
C ALA A 41 11.37 4.89 13.19
N PHE A 42 12.46 5.55 12.78
CA PHE A 42 12.39 6.90 12.21
C PHE A 42 11.63 6.92 10.87
N GLN A 43 11.87 5.94 10.00
CA GLN A 43 11.07 5.79 8.76
C GLN A 43 9.60 5.47 9.05
N SER A 44 9.33 4.58 10.01
CA SER A 44 7.99 4.20 10.42
C SER A 44 7.18 5.39 10.99
N MET A 45 7.84 6.37 11.59
CA MET A 45 7.21 7.60 12.08
C MET A 45 6.54 8.37 10.93
N PHE A 46 7.23 8.58 9.81
CA PHE A 46 6.66 9.28 8.65
C PHE A 46 5.48 8.52 8.01
N LEU A 47 5.57 7.19 7.93
CA LEU A 47 4.43 6.36 7.51
C LEU A 47 3.23 6.54 8.46
N GLY A 48 3.49 6.69 9.75
CA GLY A 48 2.47 7.01 10.75
C GLY A 48 1.78 8.36 10.51
N PHE A 49 2.50 9.35 9.99
CA PHE A 49 1.93 10.65 9.61
C PHE A 49 1.08 10.56 8.34
N GLU A 50 1.54 9.82 7.32
CA GLU A 50 0.78 9.60 6.08
C GLU A 50 -0.57 8.94 6.34
N THR A 51 -0.58 7.86 7.13
CA THR A 51 -1.80 7.10 7.43
C THR A 51 -2.81 7.89 8.24
N ARG A 52 -2.39 8.95 8.95
CA ARG A 52 -3.24 9.80 9.80
C ARG A 52 -3.37 11.23 9.31
N ARG A 53 -2.93 11.51 8.06
CA ARG A 53 -2.82 12.88 7.54
C ARG A 53 -4.11 13.69 7.62
N ALA A 54 -5.27 13.07 7.31
CA ALA A 54 -6.56 13.74 7.37
C ALA A 54 -6.91 14.15 8.81
N ARG A 55 -6.66 13.28 9.78
CA ARG A 55 -6.90 13.54 11.20
C ARG A 55 -5.92 14.58 11.77
N LEU A 56 -4.64 14.50 11.38
CA LEU A 56 -3.65 15.52 11.74
C LEU A 56 -4.03 16.90 11.18
N ALA A 57 -4.46 16.95 9.92
CA ALA A 57 -4.92 18.20 9.31
C ALA A 57 -6.17 18.75 9.99
N ALA A 58 -7.13 17.90 10.37
CA ALA A 58 -8.31 18.27 11.13
C ALA A 58 -7.93 18.83 12.51
N PHE A 59 -7.05 18.13 13.23
CA PHE A 59 -6.54 18.57 14.52
C PHE A 59 -5.90 19.97 14.46
N PHE A 60 -5.00 20.22 13.50
CA PHE A 60 -4.40 21.54 13.32
C PHE A 60 -5.44 22.61 12.96
N ALA A 61 -6.43 22.27 12.14
CA ALA A 61 -7.50 23.20 11.77
C ALA A 61 -8.40 23.56 12.98
N GLU A 62 -8.76 22.57 13.79
CA GLU A 62 -9.57 22.76 15.01
C GLU A 62 -8.84 23.58 16.07
N GLN A 63 -7.53 23.37 16.20
CA GLN A 63 -6.71 24.11 17.15
C GLN A 63 -6.27 25.51 16.63
N GLY A 64 -6.61 25.87 15.38
CA GLY A 64 -6.21 27.15 14.80
C GLY A 64 -4.73 27.25 14.44
N GLY A 65 -4.08 26.08 14.16
CA GLY A 65 -2.69 25.96 13.78
C GLY A 65 -1.78 25.45 14.87
N TYR A 66 -0.44 25.55 14.62
CA TYR A 66 0.57 24.99 15.51
C TYR A 66 0.51 25.57 16.93
N ALA A 67 0.35 26.88 17.09
CA ALA A 67 0.33 27.52 18.41
C ALA A 67 -0.84 27.04 19.30
N GLY A 68 -2.00 26.80 18.70
CA GLY A 68 -3.13 26.22 19.45
C GLY A 68 -2.92 24.74 19.76
N ALA A 69 -2.30 23.99 18.81
CA ALA A 69 -1.92 22.60 19.05
C ALA A 69 -0.88 22.50 20.18
N GLU A 70 0.08 23.41 20.26
CA GLU A 70 1.05 23.48 21.35
C GLU A 70 0.36 23.68 22.71
N ALA A 71 -0.56 24.66 22.80
CA ALA A 71 -1.33 24.91 24.03
C ALA A 71 -2.14 23.66 24.44
N TRP A 72 -2.81 23.02 23.48
CA TRP A 72 -3.57 21.81 23.72
C TRP A 72 -2.70 20.66 24.24
N VAL A 73 -1.50 20.44 23.65
CA VAL A 73 -0.58 19.36 24.06
C VAL A 73 -0.12 19.56 25.50
N TRP A 74 0.26 20.78 25.88
CA TRP A 74 0.67 21.07 27.25
C TRP A 74 -0.48 20.88 28.25
N ASP A 75 -1.66 21.33 27.91
CA ASP A 75 -2.87 21.17 28.78
C ASP A 75 -3.20 19.68 28.95
N ALA A 76 -3.25 18.91 27.84
CA ALA A 76 -3.50 17.47 27.86
C ALA A 76 -2.47 16.68 28.68
N CYS A 77 -1.21 17.12 28.71
CA CYS A 77 -0.14 16.52 29.50
C CYS A 77 -0.07 17.05 30.94
N GLY A 78 -0.94 17.99 31.33
CA GLY A 78 -1.02 18.55 32.68
C GLY A 78 0.18 19.41 33.06
N GLY A 79 0.77 20.15 32.11
CA GLY A 79 1.96 20.97 32.29
C GLY A 79 1.90 22.31 31.59
N GLU A 80 2.98 23.06 31.67
CA GLU A 80 3.18 24.36 31.01
C GLU A 80 4.52 24.38 30.26
N PRO A 81 4.67 25.17 29.18
CA PRO A 81 5.92 25.24 28.40
C PRO A 81 7.17 25.61 29.22
N SER A 82 7.00 26.37 30.31
CA SER A 82 8.09 26.74 31.23
C SER A 82 8.61 25.60 32.11
N GLN A 83 7.83 24.53 32.26
CA GLN A 83 8.10 23.40 33.15
C GLN A 83 8.82 22.27 32.40
N THR A 84 10.03 22.53 31.94
CA THR A 84 10.84 21.48 31.32
C THR A 84 11.17 20.36 32.32
N PRO A 85 11.47 19.14 31.86
CA PRO A 85 11.87 18.03 32.73
C PRO A 85 12.99 18.39 33.68
N ASP A 86 14.01 19.11 33.19
CA ASP A 86 15.17 19.52 34.01
C ASP A 86 14.79 20.53 35.11
N VAL A 87 13.88 21.45 34.80
CA VAL A 87 13.36 22.40 35.80
C VAL A 87 12.58 21.68 36.90
N LEU A 88 11.69 20.77 36.51
CA LEU A 88 10.90 19.96 37.45
C LEU A 88 11.78 19.06 38.32
N GLU A 89 12.83 18.45 37.74
CA GLU A 89 13.80 17.63 38.48
C GLU A 89 14.57 18.49 39.51
N ALA A 90 15.03 19.68 39.09
CA ALA A 90 15.73 20.59 39.97
C ALA A 90 14.86 21.12 41.15
N GLU A 91 13.61 21.50 40.83
CA GLU A 91 12.63 21.93 41.87
C GLU A 91 12.36 20.80 42.85
N ALA A 92 12.08 19.58 42.34
CA ALA A 92 11.79 18.43 43.20
C ALA A 92 12.93 18.08 44.16
N MET A 93 14.18 18.22 43.71
CA MET A 93 15.36 17.95 44.52
C MET A 93 15.72 19.09 45.49
N ALA A 94 15.34 20.33 45.15
CA ALA A 94 15.46 21.47 46.04
C ALA A 94 14.48 21.38 47.23
N GLU A 95 13.28 20.83 46.99
CA GLU A 95 12.25 20.63 48.03
C GLU A 95 12.48 19.36 48.88
N LEU A 96 13.50 18.54 48.58
CA LEU A 96 13.76 17.28 49.28
C LEU A 96 14.09 17.54 50.76
N ASP A 97 13.26 17.01 51.68
CA ASP A 97 13.55 17.04 53.11
C ASP A 97 14.65 16.05 53.49
N ARG A 98 15.90 16.48 53.36
CA ARG A 98 17.08 15.66 53.66
C ARG A 98 17.18 15.24 55.11
N ALA A 99 16.51 15.95 56.07
CA ALA A 99 16.47 15.55 57.47
C ALA A 99 15.57 14.33 57.63
N LEU A 100 14.39 14.33 57.06
CA LEU A 100 13.49 13.18 57.00
C LEU A 100 14.21 11.92 56.46
N TRP A 101 14.92 12.07 55.33
CA TRP A 101 15.65 10.95 54.72
C TRP A 101 16.77 10.40 55.57
N ARG A 102 17.51 11.28 56.27
CA ARG A 102 18.56 10.84 57.23
C ARG A 102 17.98 10.14 58.46
N ASP A 103 16.87 10.59 58.99
CA ASP A 103 16.22 10.01 60.14
C ASP A 103 15.63 8.62 59.78
N ALA A 104 14.99 8.49 58.61
CA ALA A 104 14.54 7.21 58.11
C ALA A 104 15.70 6.20 57.88
N ALA A 105 16.82 6.68 57.34
CA ALA A 105 18.01 5.86 57.15
C ALA A 105 18.57 5.34 58.46
N ARG A 106 18.60 6.17 59.53
CA ARG A 106 19.05 5.71 60.87
C ARG A 106 18.16 4.59 61.42
N VAL A 107 16.85 4.71 61.27
CA VAL A 107 15.92 3.68 61.75
C VAL A 107 16.09 2.38 60.96
N LEU A 108 16.20 2.46 59.64
CA LEU A 108 16.38 1.29 58.80
C LEU A 108 17.74 0.61 58.97
N ALA A 109 18.80 1.32 59.31
CA ALA A 109 20.12 0.78 59.51
C ALA A 109 20.17 -0.23 60.67
N GLN A 110 19.22 -0.17 61.62
CA GLN A 110 19.09 -1.11 62.73
C GLN A 110 18.23 -2.32 62.40
N GLY A 111 17.67 -2.41 61.20
CA GLY A 111 16.79 -3.50 60.78
C GLY A 111 17.47 -4.65 60.05
N THR A 112 16.70 -5.36 59.25
CA THR A 112 17.15 -6.50 58.44
C THR A 112 18.18 -6.11 57.39
N ALA A 113 18.83 -7.11 56.73
CA ALA A 113 19.77 -6.83 55.66
C ALA A 113 19.11 -6.06 54.47
N THR A 114 17.80 -6.25 54.24
CA THR A 114 17.02 -5.50 53.24
C THR A 114 16.82 -4.09 53.71
N ASP A 115 16.48 -3.85 54.96
CA ASP A 115 16.33 -2.51 55.56
C ASP A 115 17.64 -1.74 55.49
N GLN A 116 18.78 -2.38 55.77
CA GLN A 116 20.11 -1.79 55.64
C GLN A 116 20.47 -1.37 54.24
N LYS A 117 20.05 -2.16 53.22
CA LYS A 117 20.18 -1.73 51.81
C LYS A 117 19.36 -0.48 51.50
N ASN A 118 18.14 -0.44 52.01
CA ASN A 118 17.27 0.75 51.81
C ASN A 118 17.83 1.97 52.57
N ALA A 119 18.35 1.75 53.78
CA ALA A 119 19.08 2.76 54.55
C ALA A 119 20.27 3.36 53.79
N ALA A 120 21.04 2.53 53.12
CA ALA A 120 22.18 2.98 52.28
C ALA A 120 21.71 3.87 51.12
N LYS A 121 20.62 3.50 50.43
CA LYS A 121 20.03 4.32 49.37
C LYS A 121 19.58 5.69 49.89
N LEU A 122 18.81 5.70 50.97
CA LEU A 122 18.34 6.97 51.56
C LEU A 122 19.52 7.86 52.05
N THR A 123 20.57 7.23 52.62
CA THR A 123 21.76 7.97 53.07
C THR A 123 22.51 8.57 51.90
N ALA A 124 22.66 7.85 50.78
CA ALA A 124 23.31 8.37 49.57
C ALA A 124 22.62 9.62 49.04
N VAL A 125 21.30 9.60 48.89
CA VAL A 125 20.51 10.76 48.44
C VAL A 125 20.56 11.90 49.46
N ALA A 126 20.44 11.64 50.76
CA ALA A 126 20.44 12.65 51.80
C ALA A 126 21.78 13.36 52.02
N ALA A 127 22.91 12.65 51.75
CA ALA A 127 24.26 13.17 51.95
C ALA A 127 24.77 13.99 50.75
N ASP A 128 24.30 13.70 49.54
CA ASP A 128 24.75 14.35 48.32
C ASP A 128 23.81 15.49 47.89
N PRO A 129 24.27 16.78 47.99
CA PRO A 129 23.49 17.89 47.48
C PRO A 129 23.19 17.85 46.00
N ALA A 130 24.01 17.15 45.20
CA ALA A 130 23.88 16.99 43.74
C ALA A 130 23.21 15.65 43.35
N ALA A 131 22.61 14.94 44.32
CA ALA A 131 21.91 13.70 44.04
C ALA A 131 20.83 13.88 42.98
N ALA A 132 20.81 13.04 41.97
CA ALA A 132 19.80 13.10 40.91
C ALA A 132 18.45 12.56 41.44
N LEU A 133 17.34 13.06 40.88
CA LEU A 133 15.98 12.61 41.21
C LEU A 133 15.81 11.08 40.97
N ALA A 134 16.48 10.53 39.98
CA ALA A 134 16.45 9.08 39.71
C ALA A 134 16.92 8.24 40.91
N GLN A 135 17.87 8.74 41.70
CA GLN A 135 18.34 8.07 42.93
C GLN A 135 17.30 8.15 44.07
N ALA A 136 16.59 9.27 44.19
CA ALA A 136 15.49 9.42 45.13
C ALA A 136 14.31 8.51 44.78
N LEU A 137 13.96 8.41 43.49
CA LEU A 137 12.93 7.50 43.02
C LEU A 137 13.33 6.02 43.22
N ASP A 138 14.59 5.62 42.92
CA ASP A 138 15.07 4.24 43.15
C ASP A 138 15.06 3.86 44.67
N ALA A 139 15.10 4.81 45.55
CA ALA A 139 15.02 4.57 47.00
C ALA A 139 13.59 4.27 47.47
N LEU A 140 12.58 4.98 46.94
CA LEU A 140 11.20 4.95 47.43
C LEU A 140 10.23 4.19 46.52
N PHE A 141 10.66 3.78 45.31
CA PHE A 141 9.83 3.06 44.33
C PHE A 141 10.54 1.76 43.91
N ILE A 142 9.75 0.77 43.45
CA ILE A 142 10.28 -0.47 42.87
C ILE A 142 10.73 -0.24 41.41
N GLU A 143 11.32 -1.26 40.79
CA GLU A 143 11.75 -1.23 39.38
C GLU A 143 12.68 -0.05 39.04
N ARG A 144 13.66 0.24 39.95
CA ARG A 144 14.59 1.37 39.78
C ARG A 144 13.91 2.75 39.67
N GLY A 145 12.82 2.92 40.39
CA GLY A 145 12.10 4.19 40.44
C GLY A 145 10.89 4.30 39.47
N ASP A 146 10.75 3.40 38.52
CA ASP A 146 9.66 3.43 37.51
C ASP A 146 8.38 2.70 37.97
N GLY A 147 8.48 1.80 38.96
CA GLY A 147 7.36 0.99 39.43
C GLY A 147 6.49 1.64 40.51
N ALA A 148 5.71 0.81 41.19
CA ALA A 148 4.85 1.21 42.26
C ALA A 148 5.66 1.69 43.47
N GLN A 149 5.02 2.38 44.43
CA GLN A 149 5.61 2.75 45.70
C GLN A 149 6.16 1.52 46.45
N ALA A 150 7.36 1.64 46.96
CA ALA A 150 8.02 0.56 47.67
C ALA A 150 7.30 0.22 48.99
N THR A 151 6.87 -1.01 49.16
CA THR A 151 6.08 -1.47 50.31
C THR A 151 6.84 -1.52 51.60
N TRP A 152 8.19 -1.46 51.60
CA TRP A 152 9.01 -1.49 52.81
C TRP A 152 8.71 -0.33 53.75
N VAL A 153 8.26 0.83 53.20
CA VAL A 153 7.80 1.97 54.00
C VAL A 153 6.69 1.59 54.98
N PHE A 154 5.82 0.64 54.60
CA PHE A 154 4.69 0.17 55.39
C PHE A 154 5.00 -1.09 56.21
N THR A 155 5.91 -1.93 55.75
CA THR A 155 6.12 -3.29 56.29
C THR A 155 7.24 -3.34 57.34
N THR A 156 8.22 -2.44 57.27
CA THR A 156 9.38 -2.46 58.17
C THR A 156 8.98 -2.19 59.64
N SER A 157 9.39 -3.07 60.53
CA SER A 157 9.03 -3.04 61.93
C SER A 157 9.52 -1.75 62.65
N GLY A 158 10.73 -1.29 62.32
CA GLY A 158 11.30 -0.06 62.89
C GLY A 158 10.51 1.18 62.54
N LEU A 159 9.96 1.27 61.32
CA LEU A 159 9.11 2.38 60.90
C LEU A 159 7.68 2.27 61.49
N LYS A 160 7.17 1.04 61.70
CA LYS A 160 5.88 0.88 62.42
C LYS A 160 5.88 1.44 63.84
N ALA A 161 7.04 1.46 64.51
CA ALA A 161 7.22 2.04 65.83
C ALA A 161 7.32 3.57 65.79
N ARG A 162 7.52 4.18 64.60
CA ARG A 162 7.64 5.63 64.37
C ARG A 162 6.62 6.06 63.30
N GLU A 163 5.37 6.20 63.77
CA GLU A 163 4.24 6.54 62.86
C GLU A 163 4.43 7.90 62.21
N ASP A 164 4.99 8.86 62.94
CA ASP A 164 5.35 10.21 62.44
C ASP A 164 6.27 10.12 61.20
N LEU A 165 7.35 9.36 61.33
CA LEU A 165 8.34 9.18 60.28
C LEU A 165 7.79 8.36 59.13
N ARG A 166 6.98 7.35 59.42
CA ARG A 166 6.32 6.52 58.44
C ARG A 166 5.33 7.33 57.56
N GLN A 167 4.54 8.20 58.23
CA GLN A 167 3.60 9.07 57.50
C GLN A 167 4.34 10.08 56.61
N ALA A 168 5.38 10.74 57.16
CA ALA A 168 6.19 11.68 56.40
C ALA A 168 6.87 11.04 55.17
N LEU A 169 7.31 9.76 55.28
CA LEU A 169 7.84 9.03 54.12
C LEU A 169 6.76 8.68 53.07
N ARG A 170 5.53 8.44 53.47
CA ARG A 170 4.40 8.26 52.56
C ARG A 170 4.10 9.57 51.82
N ASP A 171 3.99 10.65 52.54
CA ASP A 171 3.76 11.96 51.94
C ASP A 171 4.85 12.30 50.92
N GLU A 172 6.09 11.92 51.22
CA GLU A 172 7.21 12.06 50.26
C GLU A 172 7.11 11.11 49.07
N GLN A 173 6.66 9.86 49.26
CA GLN A 173 6.37 8.96 48.15
C GLN A 173 5.28 9.54 47.25
N ASP A 174 4.21 10.07 47.80
CA ASP A 174 3.11 10.69 47.08
C ASP A 174 3.58 11.94 46.34
N ARG A 175 4.38 12.81 46.97
CA ARG A 175 5.00 13.99 46.35
C ARG A 175 5.85 13.58 45.13
N LEU A 176 6.76 12.64 45.32
CA LEU A 176 7.64 12.18 44.26
C LEU A 176 6.89 11.42 43.14
N ALA A 177 5.76 10.79 43.45
CA ALA A 177 4.89 10.18 42.42
C ALA A 177 4.28 11.26 41.51
N ILE A 178 3.79 12.36 42.12
CA ILE A 178 3.25 13.51 41.38
C ILE A 178 4.34 14.17 40.51
N VAL A 179 5.53 14.40 41.10
CA VAL A 179 6.67 14.95 40.34
C VAL A 179 7.04 14.07 39.14
N ARG A 180 7.14 12.78 39.38
CA ARG A 180 7.44 11.82 38.29
C ARG A 180 6.42 11.88 37.15
N GLU A 181 5.14 12.01 37.52
CA GLU A 181 4.06 12.13 36.52
C GLU A 181 4.16 13.45 35.75
N ARG A 182 4.41 14.57 36.42
CA ARG A 182 4.63 15.87 35.77
C ARG A 182 5.83 15.85 34.81
N ILE A 183 6.94 15.22 35.20
CA ILE A 183 8.12 15.08 34.34
C ILE A 183 7.80 14.20 33.10
N ARG A 184 7.04 13.09 33.28
CA ARG A 184 6.57 12.31 32.17
C ARG A 184 5.67 13.13 31.23
N GLY A 185 4.73 13.90 31.80
CA GLY A 185 3.89 14.81 31.04
C GLY A 185 4.68 15.82 30.23
N ALA A 186 5.68 16.44 30.83
CA ALA A 186 6.55 17.42 30.16
C ALA A 186 7.39 16.78 29.03
N ARG A 187 7.88 15.54 29.20
CA ARG A 187 8.60 14.79 28.15
C ARG A 187 7.67 14.42 27.00
N VAL A 188 6.49 13.86 27.31
CA VAL A 188 5.50 13.51 26.29
C VAL A 188 5.06 14.76 25.52
N ALA A 189 4.87 15.90 26.19
CA ALA A 189 4.53 17.15 25.53
C ALA A 189 5.63 17.61 24.58
N ALA A 190 6.89 17.64 25.02
CA ALA A 190 8.02 18.04 24.18
C ALA A 190 8.20 17.12 22.97
N ASP A 191 8.22 15.79 23.19
CA ASP A 191 8.34 14.81 22.11
C ASP A 191 7.14 14.88 21.13
N THR A 192 5.94 15.17 21.64
CA THR A 192 4.74 15.35 20.81
C THR A 192 4.87 16.58 19.92
N LEU A 193 5.32 17.70 20.45
CA LEU A 193 5.50 18.93 19.68
C LEU A 193 6.55 18.75 18.58
N ASP A 194 7.65 18.07 18.89
CA ASP A 194 8.65 17.70 17.88
C ASP A 194 8.06 16.81 16.78
N ALA A 195 7.26 15.81 17.15
CA ALA A 195 6.59 14.94 16.20
C ALA A 195 5.59 15.71 15.31
N LEU A 196 4.83 16.65 15.89
CA LEU A 196 3.88 17.49 15.14
C LEU A 196 4.57 18.44 14.18
N VAL A 197 5.70 19.05 14.56
CA VAL A 197 6.54 19.88 13.68
C VAL A 197 7.03 19.07 12.47
N LEU A 198 7.54 17.86 12.72
CA LEU A 198 7.99 16.98 11.63
C LEU A 198 6.82 16.48 10.78
N ALA A 199 5.65 16.24 11.37
CA ALA A 199 4.45 15.83 10.65
C ALA A 199 3.98 16.92 9.68
N GLU A 200 3.90 18.18 10.15
CA GLU A 200 3.51 19.31 9.30
C GLU A 200 4.50 19.52 8.14
N ALA A 201 5.81 19.54 8.44
CA ALA A 201 6.86 19.68 7.43
C ALA A 201 6.82 18.55 6.39
N TYR A 202 6.65 17.31 6.84
CA TYR A 202 6.58 16.14 5.96
C TYR A 202 5.33 16.14 5.09
N LEU A 203 4.16 16.39 5.67
CA LEU A 203 2.91 16.41 4.90
C LEU A 203 2.86 17.56 3.90
N ALA A 204 3.52 18.70 4.19
CA ALA A 204 3.71 19.77 3.24
C ALA A 204 4.61 19.35 2.07
N ALA A 205 5.77 18.75 2.35
CA ALA A 205 6.69 18.22 1.34
C ALA A 205 6.00 17.13 0.49
N TYR A 206 5.30 16.19 1.11
CA TYR A 206 4.58 15.12 0.41
C TYR A 206 3.51 15.66 -0.56
N ARG A 207 2.78 16.71 -0.17
CA ARG A 207 1.83 17.39 -1.09
C ARG A 207 2.53 18.05 -2.28
N ILE A 208 3.70 18.67 -2.06
CA ILE A 208 4.48 19.29 -3.14
C ILE A 208 4.99 18.24 -4.11
N GLU A 209 5.57 17.15 -3.61
CA GLU A 209 6.09 16.07 -4.45
C GLU A 209 4.99 15.38 -5.25
N LYS A 210 3.82 15.11 -4.64
CA LYS A 210 2.64 14.61 -5.38
C LYS A 210 2.19 15.57 -6.48
N ALA A 211 2.14 16.86 -6.19
CA ALA A 211 1.73 17.86 -7.16
C ALA A 211 2.73 17.98 -8.32
N SER A 212 4.04 17.88 -8.04
CA SER A 212 5.09 17.91 -9.06
C SER A 212 5.05 16.65 -9.95
N ALA A 213 4.71 15.51 -9.38
CA ALA A 213 4.54 14.25 -10.11
C ALA A 213 3.19 14.14 -10.83
N GLY A 214 2.26 15.09 -10.63
CA GLY A 214 0.89 15.00 -11.14
C GLY A 214 0.11 13.80 -10.60
N ALA A 215 0.48 13.31 -9.41
CA ALA A 215 -0.04 12.08 -8.84
C ALA A 215 -1.08 12.35 -7.73
N LEU A 216 -2.06 11.45 -7.63
CA LEU A 216 -3.04 11.41 -6.54
C LEU A 216 -3.04 9.99 -5.96
N ASP A 217 -3.12 9.90 -4.64
CA ASP A 217 -3.41 8.63 -3.97
C ASP A 217 -4.91 8.47 -3.67
N PHE A 218 -5.31 7.28 -3.18
CA PHE A 218 -6.72 6.99 -2.91
C PHE A 218 -7.36 7.94 -1.87
N ALA A 219 -6.61 8.36 -0.86
CA ALA A 219 -7.13 9.29 0.13
C ALA A 219 -7.31 10.70 -0.46
N ASP A 220 -6.45 11.12 -1.40
CA ASP A 220 -6.67 12.38 -2.15
C ASP A 220 -7.97 12.33 -2.97
N LEU A 221 -8.28 11.19 -3.58
CA LEU A 221 -9.52 11.03 -4.34
C LEU A 221 -10.75 11.22 -3.43
N ILE A 222 -10.72 10.63 -2.24
CA ILE A 222 -11.79 10.77 -1.25
C ILE A 222 -11.88 12.22 -0.78
N GLU A 223 -10.76 12.83 -0.36
CA GLU A 223 -10.71 14.21 0.12
C GLU A 223 -11.19 15.21 -0.94
N LYS A 224 -10.68 15.08 -2.18
CA LYS A 224 -11.08 15.96 -3.29
C LYS A 224 -12.54 15.79 -3.69
N THR A 225 -13.06 14.54 -3.64
CA THR A 225 -14.47 14.27 -3.91
C THR A 225 -15.35 14.89 -2.81
N LYS A 226 -14.99 14.70 -1.54
CA LYS A 226 -15.68 15.34 -0.41
C LYS A 226 -15.66 16.86 -0.54
N ALA A 227 -14.51 17.47 -0.85
CA ALA A 227 -14.38 18.91 -1.05
C ALA A 227 -15.19 19.40 -2.27
N LEU A 228 -15.27 18.62 -3.34
CA LEU A 228 -16.06 18.94 -4.52
C LEU A 228 -17.57 18.97 -4.20
N LEU A 229 -18.04 18.04 -3.37
CA LEU A 229 -19.46 17.87 -3.04
C LEU A 229 -19.93 18.75 -1.86
N LYS A 230 -19.02 19.17 -0.96
CA LYS A 230 -19.39 19.91 0.26
C LYS A 230 -18.72 21.27 0.40
N GLY A 231 -17.50 21.43 -0.10
CA GLY A 231 -16.64 22.55 0.30
C GLY A 231 -16.41 23.64 -0.73
N ARG A 232 -16.85 23.50 -1.97
CA ARG A 232 -16.60 24.47 -3.05
C ARG A 232 -17.84 25.27 -3.42
N PRO A 233 -17.69 26.52 -3.89
CA PRO A 233 -18.84 27.30 -4.38
C PRO A 233 -19.64 26.59 -5.49
N ALA A 234 -18.99 25.70 -6.26
CA ALA A 234 -19.62 24.90 -7.30
C ALA A 234 -20.30 23.61 -6.79
N ALA A 235 -20.22 23.29 -5.48
CA ALA A 235 -20.76 22.03 -4.93
C ALA A 235 -22.27 21.88 -5.25
N ALA A 236 -23.05 22.92 -5.05
CA ALA A 236 -24.50 22.92 -5.38
C ALA A 236 -24.77 22.63 -6.85
N TRP A 237 -23.95 23.18 -7.76
CA TRP A 237 -24.06 22.88 -9.19
C TRP A 237 -23.67 21.45 -9.55
N VAL A 238 -22.61 20.92 -8.91
CA VAL A 238 -22.16 19.53 -9.12
C VAL A 238 -23.25 18.57 -8.63
N LEU A 239 -23.79 18.80 -7.41
CA LEU A 239 -24.89 18.01 -6.85
C LEU A 239 -26.13 18.09 -7.72
N TYR A 240 -26.49 19.27 -8.20
CA TYR A 240 -27.61 19.48 -9.16
C TYR A 240 -27.42 18.64 -10.43
N LYS A 241 -26.21 18.60 -10.98
CA LYS A 241 -25.90 17.79 -12.17
C LYS A 241 -25.98 16.28 -11.88
N LEU A 242 -25.53 15.84 -10.71
CA LEU A 242 -25.58 14.44 -10.27
C LEU A 242 -27.00 14.02 -9.87
N ASP A 243 -27.78 14.92 -9.29
CA ASP A 243 -29.16 14.66 -8.89
C ASP A 243 -30.06 14.25 -10.07
N GLY A 244 -29.72 14.73 -11.28
CA GLY A 244 -30.40 14.33 -12.53
C GLY A 244 -30.09 12.89 -12.99
N GLY A 245 -29.10 12.18 -12.41
CA GLY A 245 -28.60 10.92 -12.94
C GLY A 245 -28.54 9.75 -11.96
N ILE A 246 -28.72 9.98 -10.65
CA ILE A 246 -28.64 8.94 -9.63
C ILE A 246 -29.99 8.81 -8.91
N ASP A 247 -30.66 7.68 -9.08
CA ASP A 247 -31.93 7.39 -8.42
C ASP A 247 -31.79 6.32 -7.33
N HIS A 248 -30.80 5.43 -7.43
CA HIS A 248 -30.59 4.35 -6.47
C HIS A 248 -29.13 4.28 -6.03
N ILE A 249 -28.89 4.22 -4.73
CA ILE A 249 -27.56 4.01 -4.15
C ILE A 249 -27.56 2.71 -3.36
N LEU A 250 -26.62 1.82 -3.69
CA LEU A 250 -26.38 0.57 -3.00
C LEU A 250 -24.98 0.63 -2.37
N VAL A 251 -24.92 0.42 -1.06
CA VAL A 251 -23.66 0.35 -0.29
C VAL A 251 -23.52 -1.06 0.22
N ASP A 252 -22.49 -1.76 -0.23
CA ASP A 252 -22.11 -3.08 0.23
C ASP A 252 -20.92 -3.01 1.20
N GLU A 253 -20.79 -3.99 2.09
CA GLU A 253 -19.75 -4.02 3.13
C GLU A 253 -19.64 -2.69 3.91
N ALA A 254 -20.79 -2.11 4.25
CA ALA A 254 -20.90 -0.76 4.78
C ALA A 254 -20.14 -0.53 6.10
N GLN A 255 -19.87 -1.59 6.87
CA GLN A 255 -19.05 -1.54 8.10
C GLN A 255 -17.57 -1.22 7.84
N ASP A 256 -17.09 -1.35 6.59
CA ASP A 256 -15.72 -1.01 6.20
C ASP A 256 -15.59 0.38 5.60
N THR A 257 -16.71 1.10 5.48
CA THR A 257 -16.76 2.44 4.91
C THR A 257 -16.21 3.47 5.92
N ALA A 258 -15.18 4.22 5.51
CA ALA A 258 -14.61 5.27 6.33
C ALA A 258 -15.58 6.47 6.50
N PRO A 259 -15.45 7.26 7.59
CA PRO A 259 -16.31 8.43 7.81
C PRO A 259 -16.37 9.42 6.64
N ASP A 260 -15.22 9.68 5.99
CA ASP A 260 -15.16 10.57 4.82
C ASP A 260 -15.90 10.02 3.60
N GLN A 261 -15.93 8.70 3.43
CA GLN A 261 -16.72 8.04 2.38
C GLN A 261 -18.23 8.12 2.68
N TRP A 262 -18.62 7.97 3.95
CA TRP A 262 -19.99 8.21 4.38
C TRP A 262 -20.42 9.66 4.13
N ASP A 263 -19.51 10.62 4.32
CA ASP A 263 -19.75 12.02 3.99
C ASP A 263 -20.07 12.26 2.49
N ILE A 264 -19.43 11.48 1.61
CA ILE A 264 -19.72 11.49 0.16
C ILE A 264 -21.10 10.90 -0.10
N VAL A 265 -21.41 9.71 0.44
CA VAL A 265 -22.73 9.08 0.30
C VAL A 265 -23.83 10.04 0.76
N ARG A 266 -23.60 10.69 1.91
CA ARG A 266 -24.54 11.66 2.48
C ARG A 266 -24.75 12.88 1.59
N ALA A 267 -23.69 13.41 0.99
CA ALA A 267 -23.81 14.52 0.05
C ALA A 267 -24.63 14.15 -1.18
N LEU A 268 -24.51 12.91 -1.67
CA LEU A 268 -25.25 12.41 -2.81
C LEU A 268 -26.73 12.09 -2.47
N THR A 269 -27.02 11.69 -1.22
CA THR A 269 -28.38 11.34 -0.78
C THR A 269 -29.15 12.51 -0.16
N GLY A 270 -28.50 13.68 0.01
CA GLY A 270 -29.09 14.80 0.74
C GLY A 270 -30.46 15.28 0.25
N GLU A 271 -30.73 15.12 -1.03
CA GLU A 271 -31.99 15.47 -1.68
C GLU A 271 -32.90 14.25 -1.97
N PHE A 272 -32.49 13.03 -1.56
CA PHE A 272 -33.25 11.82 -1.90
C PHE A 272 -34.63 11.78 -1.24
N PHE A 273 -34.72 12.29 -0.04
CA PHE A 273 -35.90 12.22 0.81
C PHE A 273 -36.60 13.60 0.97
N VAL A 274 -36.09 14.64 0.30
CA VAL A 274 -36.58 16.02 0.44
C VAL A 274 -36.87 16.59 -0.95
N GLY A 275 -38.13 17.02 -1.20
CA GLY A 275 -38.52 17.87 -2.34
C GLY A 275 -38.97 17.14 -3.60
N ALA A 276 -39.35 17.92 -4.61
CA ALA A 276 -39.97 17.48 -5.87
C ALA A 276 -38.96 17.21 -7.02
N GLY A 277 -37.64 17.18 -6.76
CA GLY A 277 -36.60 17.02 -7.78
C GLY A 277 -36.36 18.26 -8.64
N VAL A 278 -35.30 18.19 -9.48
CA VAL A 278 -34.77 19.34 -10.28
C VAL A 278 -35.78 20.02 -11.18
N ASP A 279 -36.75 19.31 -11.69
CA ASP A 279 -37.74 19.85 -12.68
C ASP A 279 -39.09 20.20 -12.07
N GLY A 280 -39.28 20.13 -10.75
CA GLY A 280 -40.57 20.35 -10.12
C GLY A 280 -41.65 19.34 -10.55
N ARG A 281 -41.28 18.27 -11.27
CA ARG A 281 -42.19 17.21 -11.71
C ARG A 281 -42.09 16.04 -10.74
N PRO A 282 -43.19 15.40 -10.35
CA PRO A 282 -43.17 14.17 -9.61
C PRO A 282 -42.40 13.15 -10.46
N ARG A 283 -41.22 12.70 -9.98
CA ARG A 283 -40.49 11.64 -10.67
C ARG A 283 -41.30 10.33 -10.55
N PRO A 284 -41.48 9.59 -11.65
CA PRO A 284 -42.19 8.33 -11.63
C PRO A 284 -41.41 7.23 -10.89
N LEU A 285 -40.09 7.40 -10.71
CA LEU A 285 -39.19 6.47 -10.02
C LEU A 285 -38.93 6.93 -8.59
N LYS A 286 -39.20 6.05 -7.62
CA LYS A 286 -38.86 6.27 -6.21
C LYS A 286 -37.35 6.13 -6.03
N ARG A 287 -36.70 7.16 -5.49
CA ARG A 287 -35.30 7.07 -5.06
C ARG A 287 -35.14 6.11 -3.91
N SER A 288 -34.03 5.39 -3.87
CA SER A 288 -33.76 4.44 -2.78
C SER A 288 -32.30 4.45 -2.36
N LEU A 289 -32.09 4.24 -1.07
CA LEU A 289 -30.81 3.90 -0.48
C LEU A 289 -30.91 2.49 0.10
N PHE A 290 -30.03 1.59 -0.33
CA PHE A 290 -29.93 0.22 0.16
C PHE A 290 -28.52 0.01 0.73
N VAL A 291 -28.43 -0.32 2.02
CA VAL A 291 -27.18 -0.49 2.73
C VAL A 291 -27.11 -1.90 3.29
N VAL A 292 -26.04 -2.61 3.01
CA VAL A 292 -25.74 -3.94 3.54
C VAL A 292 -24.43 -3.90 4.30
N GLY A 293 -24.40 -4.43 5.50
CA GLY A 293 -23.23 -4.51 6.32
C GLY A 293 -23.43 -5.37 7.56
N ASP A 294 -22.31 -5.79 8.14
CA ASP A 294 -22.25 -6.55 9.39
C ASP A 294 -21.11 -5.98 10.25
N ASP A 295 -21.44 -5.26 11.31
CA ASP A 295 -20.49 -4.64 12.23
C ASP A 295 -19.52 -5.64 12.88
N LYS A 296 -19.96 -6.92 13.04
CA LYS A 296 -19.13 -8.01 13.52
C LYS A 296 -18.01 -8.41 12.55
N GLN A 297 -18.13 -8.03 11.27
CA GLN A 297 -17.12 -8.27 10.23
C GLN A 297 -16.26 -7.04 9.89
N SER A 298 -16.34 -5.97 10.69
CA SER A 298 -15.50 -4.78 10.51
C SER A 298 -14.07 -5.05 11.01
N ILE A 299 -13.14 -5.22 10.07
CA ILE A 299 -11.72 -5.57 10.32
C ILE A 299 -10.74 -4.67 9.57
N TYR A 300 -11.17 -3.46 9.16
CA TYR A 300 -10.36 -2.50 8.43
C TYR A 300 -10.24 -1.14 9.15
N SER A 301 -10.22 -1.15 10.49
CA SER A 301 -10.04 0.06 11.28
C SER A 301 -8.67 0.72 11.01
N PHE A 302 -7.64 -0.08 10.66
CA PHE A 302 -6.33 0.43 10.23
C PHE A 302 -6.37 1.21 8.89
N GLN A 303 -7.43 1.05 8.08
CA GLN A 303 -7.71 1.85 6.89
C GLN A 303 -8.70 3.00 7.16
N GLY A 304 -9.07 3.22 8.41
CA GLY A 304 -9.97 4.30 8.82
C GLY A 304 -11.45 3.92 8.91
N ALA A 305 -11.81 2.64 8.74
CA ALA A 305 -13.19 2.20 8.98
C ALA A 305 -13.55 2.36 10.46
N ASP A 306 -14.77 2.83 10.70
CA ASP A 306 -15.35 2.96 12.04
C ASP A 306 -16.65 2.14 12.14
N PRO A 307 -16.64 1.00 12.87
CA PRO A 307 -17.81 0.15 12.99
C PRO A 307 -19.03 0.85 13.59
N ALA A 308 -18.84 1.79 14.50
CA ALA A 308 -19.93 2.54 15.13
C ALA A 308 -20.68 3.40 14.11
N ARG A 309 -19.97 3.86 13.07
CA ARG A 309 -20.53 4.76 12.04
C ARG A 309 -21.68 4.10 11.25
N LEU A 310 -21.63 2.81 10.98
CA LEU A 310 -22.72 2.11 10.30
C LEU A 310 -24.04 2.22 11.08
N ASN A 311 -24.00 2.00 12.38
CA ASN A 311 -25.19 2.07 13.23
C ASN A 311 -25.70 3.51 13.40
N ASP A 312 -24.79 4.48 13.47
CA ASP A 312 -25.12 5.90 13.55
C ASP A 312 -25.79 6.39 12.27
N GLU A 313 -25.22 6.04 11.09
CA GLU A 313 -25.81 6.38 9.81
C GLU A 313 -27.17 5.70 9.59
N THR A 314 -27.29 4.44 10.00
CA THR A 314 -28.57 3.70 9.93
C THR A 314 -29.65 4.42 10.73
N ARG A 315 -29.38 4.78 12.00
CA ARG A 315 -30.34 5.52 12.85
C ARG A 315 -30.73 6.87 12.24
N ARG A 316 -29.74 7.57 11.71
CA ARG A 316 -29.95 8.88 11.11
C ARG A 316 -30.78 8.80 9.83
N TYR A 317 -30.46 7.89 8.91
CA TYR A 317 -31.24 7.73 7.67
C TYR A 317 -32.68 7.30 7.95
N LEU A 318 -32.88 6.40 8.90
CA LEU A 318 -34.24 6.01 9.30
C LEU A 318 -35.04 7.18 9.83
N ALA A 319 -34.43 8.04 10.67
CA ALA A 319 -35.09 9.24 11.18
C ALA A 319 -35.40 10.27 10.06
N GLU A 320 -34.48 10.48 9.11
CA GLU A 320 -34.68 11.37 7.96
C GLU A 320 -35.79 10.86 7.02
N ILE A 321 -35.88 9.54 6.80
CA ILE A 321 -36.90 8.91 5.96
C ILE A 321 -38.28 8.98 6.66
N GLU A 322 -38.33 8.77 7.98
CA GLU A 322 -39.56 8.89 8.77
C GLU A 322 -40.08 10.35 8.77
N ALA A 323 -39.15 11.32 8.96
CA ALA A 323 -39.49 12.75 8.91
C ALA A 323 -40.03 13.18 7.53
N ALA A 324 -39.69 12.47 6.46
CA ALA A 324 -40.18 12.67 5.10
C ALA A 324 -41.48 11.91 4.80
N GLU A 325 -42.07 11.25 5.80
CA GLU A 325 -43.27 10.38 5.67
C GLU A 325 -43.09 9.23 4.66
N LEU A 326 -41.81 8.77 4.48
CA LEU A 326 -41.46 7.65 3.62
C LEU A 326 -41.23 6.38 4.45
N THR A 327 -41.06 5.24 3.75
CA THR A 327 -40.84 3.95 4.42
C THR A 327 -39.37 3.60 4.47
N GLY A 328 -38.79 3.59 5.66
CA GLY A 328 -37.46 3.04 5.96
C GLY A 328 -37.58 1.77 6.79
N LYS A 329 -36.71 0.79 6.55
CA LYS A 329 -36.73 -0.48 7.28
C LYS A 329 -35.31 -1.01 7.47
N SER A 330 -34.99 -1.38 8.72
CA SER A 330 -33.82 -2.21 9.04
C SER A 330 -34.25 -3.67 9.09
N VAL A 331 -33.55 -4.54 8.38
CA VAL A 331 -33.86 -5.97 8.26
C VAL A 331 -32.66 -6.77 8.74
N PRO A 332 -32.75 -7.45 9.92
CA PRO A 332 -31.66 -8.31 10.37
C PRO A 332 -31.58 -9.59 9.53
N LEU A 333 -30.39 -9.93 9.05
CA LEU A 333 -30.10 -11.16 8.30
C LEU A 333 -29.46 -12.18 9.22
N ILE A 334 -30.30 -12.97 9.95
CA ILE A 334 -29.84 -13.97 10.93
C ILE A 334 -29.71 -15.37 10.34
N SER A 335 -30.26 -15.61 9.15
CA SER A 335 -30.19 -16.91 8.47
C SER A 335 -28.87 -17.12 7.76
N SER A 336 -28.13 -18.17 8.12
CA SER A 336 -26.86 -18.53 7.51
C SER A 336 -27.02 -19.68 6.51
N TRP A 337 -26.66 -19.42 5.24
CA TRP A 337 -26.66 -20.40 4.15
C TRP A 337 -25.29 -21.04 3.90
N ARG A 338 -24.27 -20.58 4.60
CA ARG A 338 -22.88 -20.99 4.38
C ARG A 338 -22.52 -22.22 5.17
N SER A 339 -22.60 -22.15 6.47
CA SER A 339 -22.05 -23.14 7.40
C SER A 339 -23.07 -24.11 7.90
N THR A 340 -22.62 -25.30 8.30
CA THR A 340 -23.45 -26.33 8.97
C THR A 340 -23.78 -25.93 10.40
N VAL A 341 -24.73 -26.67 10.99
CA VAL A 341 -25.22 -26.45 12.36
C VAL A 341 -24.06 -26.45 13.36
N GLU A 342 -23.20 -27.45 13.31
CA GLU A 342 -22.12 -27.65 14.29
C GLU A 342 -21.11 -26.52 14.27
N VAL A 343 -20.83 -25.95 13.07
CA VAL A 343 -19.93 -24.80 12.94
C VAL A 343 -20.58 -23.54 13.52
N LEU A 344 -21.84 -23.30 13.26
CA LEU A 344 -22.57 -22.12 13.76
C LEU A 344 -22.81 -22.18 15.27
N ASP A 345 -23.22 -23.32 15.80
CA ASP A 345 -23.41 -23.51 17.24
C ASP A 345 -22.10 -23.27 18.01
N PHE A 346 -20.98 -23.74 17.45
CA PHE A 346 -19.69 -23.48 18.05
C PHE A 346 -19.32 -21.98 17.98
N VAL A 347 -19.58 -21.29 16.87
CA VAL A 347 -19.35 -19.84 16.76
C VAL A 347 -20.20 -19.08 17.78
N ASP A 348 -21.48 -19.44 17.94
CA ASP A 348 -22.35 -18.81 18.92
C ASP A 348 -21.88 -19.09 20.37
N ALA A 349 -21.37 -20.29 20.65
CA ALA A 349 -20.77 -20.63 21.95
C ALA A 349 -19.48 -19.85 22.25
N VAL A 350 -18.64 -19.54 21.23
CA VAL A 350 -17.44 -18.71 21.38
C VAL A 350 -17.82 -17.26 21.70
N PHE A 351 -18.93 -16.75 21.18
CA PHE A 351 -19.32 -15.34 21.28
C PHE A 351 -20.61 -15.11 22.06
N THR A 352 -20.84 -15.85 23.14
CA THR A 352 -22.01 -15.70 24.01
C THR A 352 -22.22 -14.29 24.56
N GLN A 353 -21.17 -13.48 24.65
CA GLN A 353 -21.21 -12.08 25.12
C GLN A 353 -21.25 -11.06 23.98
N GLY A 354 -21.45 -11.52 22.73
CA GLY A 354 -21.43 -10.67 21.52
C GLY A 354 -20.04 -10.43 20.93
N VAL A 355 -19.99 -9.71 19.80
CA VAL A 355 -18.77 -9.35 19.04
C VAL A 355 -18.79 -7.85 18.71
N PRO A 356 -18.08 -7.00 19.45
CA PRO A 356 -17.33 -7.25 20.69
C PRO A 356 -18.24 -7.52 21.91
N PRO A 357 -17.69 -7.89 23.06
CA PRO A 357 -18.48 -8.07 24.27
C PRO A 357 -19.32 -6.84 24.62
N GLY A 358 -20.58 -7.06 25.02
CA GLY A 358 -21.52 -5.97 25.35
C GLY A 358 -22.50 -5.61 24.21
N VAL A 359 -22.32 -6.16 23.02
CA VAL A 359 -23.30 -6.16 21.92
C VAL A 359 -24.21 -7.40 22.11
N ASP A 360 -25.40 -7.40 21.48
CA ASP A 360 -26.35 -8.52 21.55
C ASP A 360 -25.66 -9.86 21.22
N ALA A 361 -26.02 -10.90 22.02
CA ALA A 361 -25.49 -12.25 21.80
C ALA A 361 -25.78 -12.74 20.37
N LEU A 362 -24.83 -13.46 19.80
CA LEU A 362 -24.99 -14.04 18.47
C LEU A 362 -26.03 -15.18 18.53
N THR A 363 -26.88 -15.20 17.52
CA THR A 363 -27.76 -16.32 17.26
C THR A 363 -27.90 -16.49 15.77
N HIS A 364 -27.30 -17.55 15.22
CA HIS A 364 -27.42 -17.89 13.82
C HIS A 364 -28.57 -18.92 13.62
N ILE A 365 -29.34 -18.74 12.56
CA ILE A 365 -30.27 -19.74 12.08
C ILE A 365 -29.63 -20.51 10.93
N PRO A 366 -29.24 -21.78 11.13
CA PRO A 366 -28.62 -22.57 10.07
C PRO A 366 -29.67 -22.98 9.04
N MET A 367 -29.48 -22.59 7.78
CA MET A 367 -30.35 -23.02 6.67
C MET A 367 -29.89 -24.36 6.06
N ARG A 368 -28.75 -24.86 6.48
CA ARG A 368 -28.17 -26.15 6.09
C ARG A 368 -28.37 -27.20 7.22
N ALA A 369 -29.59 -27.27 7.76
CA ALA A 369 -29.90 -28.10 8.94
C ALA A 369 -29.74 -29.62 8.68
N GLU A 370 -29.83 -30.06 7.44
CA GLU A 370 -29.68 -31.48 7.06
C GLU A 370 -28.23 -31.86 6.81
N ASP A 371 -27.34 -30.87 6.55
CA ASP A 371 -25.91 -31.07 6.31
C ASP A 371 -25.16 -31.18 7.65
N ARG A 372 -24.17 -32.04 7.71
CA ARG A 372 -23.38 -32.30 8.91
C ARG A 372 -21.98 -31.73 8.78
N GLY A 373 -21.46 -31.18 9.88
CA GLY A 373 -20.12 -30.64 9.98
C GLY A 373 -19.44 -31.02 11.29
N CYS A 374 -18.22 -30.55 11.46
CA CYS A 374 -17.49 -30.74 12.72
C CYS A 374 -16.49 -29.64 13.01
N VAL A 375 -16.17 -29.49 14.30
CA VAL A 375 -15.15 -28.59 14.80
C VAL A 375 -14.13 -29.39 15.60
N ASP A 376 -12.86 -29.31 15.20
CA ASP A 376 -11.75 -30.03 15.80
C ASP A 376 -10.83 -29.06 16.55
N LEU A 377 -10.57 -29.34 17.83
CA LEU A 377 -9.57 -28.64 18.63
C LEU A 377 -8.35 -29.54 18.82
N TRP A 378 -7.22 -29.12 18.28
CA TRP A 378 -5.96 -29.82 18.42
C TRP A 378 -5.22 -29.42 19.71
N PRO A 379 -4.45 -30.32 20.34
CA PRO A 379 -3.58 -29.95 21.45
C PRO A 379 -2.51 -28.95 20.99
N LEU A 380 -2.10 -28.10 21.92
CA LEU A 380 -1.05 -27.12 21.63
C LEU A 380 0.31 -27.78 21.39
N PHE A 381 0.95 -27.41 20.29
CA PHE A 381 2.32 -27.82 19.98
C PHE A 381 3.30 -27.00 20.81
N LYS A 382 4.14 -27.70 21.63
CA LYS A 382 5.15 -27.04 22.48
C LYS A 382 6.51 -27.07 21.83
N ASP A 383 7.25 -25.96 21.93
CA ASP A 383 8.66 -25.97 21.53
C ASP A 383 9.44 -27.02 22.34
N ALA A 384 10.30 -27.75 21.69
CA ALA A 384 11.28 -28.58 22.38
C ALA A 384 12.22 -27.67 23.21
N LYS A 385 12.71 -28.15 24.34
CA LYS A 385 13.76 -27.43 25.06
C LYS A 385 14.93 -27.23 24.11
N ALA A 386 15.40 -25.98 24.00
CA ALA A 386 16.57 -25.68 23.19
C ALA A 386 17.74 -26.55 23.63
N GLU A 387 18.21 -27.42 22.74
CA GLU A 387 19.55 -28.03 22.91
C GLU A 387 20.57 -26.89 22.70
N ASP A 388 21.61 -26.84 23.54
CA ASP A 388 22.73 -25.90 23.38
C ASP A 388 23.41 -26.17 22.02
N ARG A 389 22.96 -25.52 21.00
CA ARG A 389 23.62 -25.52 19.69
C ARG A 389 24.64 -24.40 19.69
N ASP A 390 25.87 -24.77 19.28
CA ASP A 390 26.89 -23.78 19.01
C ASP A 390 26.39 -22.77 17.99
N ALA A 391 26.00 -21.58 18.45
CA ALA A 391 25.30 -20.54 17.68
C ALA A 391 26.10 -20.07 16.45
N TRP A 392 27.41 -20.44 16.38
CA TRP A 392 28.29 -20.05 15.28
C TRP A 392 28.15 -20.90 14.00
N THR A 393 27.67 -22.15 14.11
CA THR A 393 27.59 -23.09 12.99
C THR A 393 26.19 -23.30 12.44
N ALA A 394 25.16 -22.75 13.10
CA ALA A 394 23.79 -22.87 12.64
C ALA A 394 23.43 -21.73 11.65
N PRO A 395 22.89 -22.03 10.45
CA PRO A 395 22.30 -21.00 9.60
C PRO A 395 21.23 -20.24 10.36
N LEU A 396 21.26 -18.89 10.32
CA LEU A 396 20.34 -18.01 11.05
C LEU A 396 18.86 -18.22 10.67
N ASP A 397 18.59 -18.80 9.50
CA ASP A 397 17.28 -18.91 8.90
C ASP A 397 16.62 -20.30 9.01
N LEU A 398 17.31 -21.30 9.62
CA LEU A 398 16.72 -22.62 9.78
C LEU A 398 16.14 -22.78 11.19
N GLU A 399 14.81 -22.87 11.27
CA GLU A 399 14.15 -23.31 12.49
C GLU A 399 14.60 -24.73 12.87
N ALA A 400 14.86 -24.95 14.17
CA ALA A 400 15.23 -26.26 14.68
C ALA A 400 14.16 -27.31 14.34
N GLU A 401 14.54 -28.56 14.07
CA GLU A 401 13.60 -29.65 13.77
C GLU A 401 12.55 -29.87 14.86
N GLY A 402 12.89 -29.59 16.13
CA GLY A 402 11.97 -29.63 17.26
C GLY A 402 11.10 -28.39 17.46
N SER A 403 11.15 -27.40 16.57
CA SER A 403 10.32 -26.19 16.63
C SER A 403 8.84 -26.55 16.57
N ALA A 404 8.03 -25.88 17.40
CA ALA A 404 6.58 -26.02 17.39
C ALA A 404 5.97 -25.63 16.04
N ASN A 405 6.55 -24.62 15.33
CA ASN A 405 6.12 -24.23 13.99
C ASN A 405 6.24 -25.38 12.99
N LYS A 406 7.41 -26.01 12.93
CA LYS A 406 7.70 -27.09 11.99
C LYS A 406 6.81 -28.30 12.24
N ARG A 407 6.68 -28.69 13.51
CA ARG A 407 5.83 -29.83 13.91
C ARG A 407 4.35 -29.58 13.62
N LEU A 408 3.84 -28.39 13.92
CA LEU A 408 2.46 -28.01 13.61
C LEU A 408 2.23 -27.99 12.08
N ALA A 409 3.14 -27.40 11.31
CA ALA A 409 3.06 -27.38 9.86
C ALA A 409 3.05 -28.78 9.24
N GLN A 410 3.90 -29.68 9.74
CA GLN A 410 3.95 -31.09 9.30
C GLN A 410 2.64 -31.82 9.65
N ALA A 411 2.08 -31.63 10.86
CA ALA A 411 0.82 -32.23 11.25
C ALA A 411 -0.35 -31.75 10.37
N ILE A 412 -0.39 -30.44 10.03
CA ILE A 412 -1.38 -29.89 9.11
C ILE A 412 -1.23 -30.52 7.71
N ALA A 413 -0.02 -30.58 7.16
CA ALA A 413 0.21 -31.19 5.86
C ALA A 413 -0.16 -32.68 5.84
N CYS A 414 0.12 -33.42 6.92
CA CYS A 414 -0.26 -34.83 7.08
C CYS A 414 -1.80 -34.96 7.05
N GLU A 415 -2.54 -34.20 7.89
CA GLU A 415 -4.00 -34.27 7.92
C GLU A 415 -4.63 -33.86 6.59
N VAL A 416 -4.09 -32.82 5.91
CA VAL A 416 -4.57 -32.45 4.57
C VAL A 416 -4.37 -33.58 3.56
N GLY A 417 -3.24 -34.26 3.61
CA GLY A 417 -3.00 -35.45 2.79
C GLY A 417 -3.96 -36.60 3.10
N ASP A 418 -4.17 -36.87 4.39
CA ASP A 418 -5.02 -37.96 4.88
C ASP A 418 -6.50 -37.72 4.56
N LEU A 419 -7.04 -36.50 4.74
CA LEU A 419 -8.43 -36.21 4.43
C LEU A 419 -8.75 -36.34 2.93
N VAL A 420 -7.80 -35.96 2.07
CA VAL A 420 -7.93 -36.17 0.62
C VAL A 420 -7.85 -37.67 0.29
N ALA A 421 -6.92 -38.38 0.92
CA ALA A 421 -6.76 -39.83 0.67
C ALA A 421 -7.95 -40.65 1.19
N ARG A 422 -8.53 -40.29 2.36
CA ARG A 422 -9.76 -40.91 2.90
C ARG A 422 -11.00 -40.59 2.05
N GLY A 423 -10.96 -39.51 1.27
CA GLY A 423 -12.11 -38.99 0.55
C GLY A 423 -13.18 -38.39 1.47
N ASP A 424 -12.77 -37.64 2.46
CA ASP A 424 -13.71 -36.95 3.37
C ASP A 424 -14.73 -36.14 2.53
N ALA A 425 -16.02 -36.25 2.85
CA ALA A 425 -17.06 -35.70 2.03
C ALA A 425 -17.17 -34.18 2.17
N VAL A 426 -17.28 -33.47 1.05
CA VAL A 426 -17.58 -32.04 0.99
C VAL A 426 -18.73 -31.78 0.03
N LEU A 427 -19.56 -30.77 0.32
CA LEU A 427 -20.67 -30.38 -0.55
C LEU A 427 -20.14 -29.43 -1.65
N ASP A 428 -20.29 -29.83 -2.88
CA ASP A 428 -20.02 -29.00 -4.03
C ASP A 428 -21.09 -27.88 -4.11
N LYS A 429 -20.65 -26.63 -4.15
CA LYS A 429 -21.54 -25.45 -4.08
C LYS A 429 -22.45 -25.32 -5.29
N ASP A 430 -21.90 -25.61 -6.47
CA ASP A 430 -22.59 -25.37 -7.75
C ASP A 430 -23.56 -26.51 -8.09
N THR A 431 -23.13 -27.75 -7.87
CA THR A 431 -23.93 -28.93 -8.18
C THR A 431 -24.82 -29.40 -7.03
N ARG A 432 -24.60 -28.90 -5.81
CA ARG A 432 -25.30 -29.33 -4.57
C ARG A 432 -25.17 -30.83 -4.33
N LYS A 433 -24.05 -31.44 -4.73
CA LYS A 433 -23.78 -32.87 -4.52
C LYS A 433 -22.58 -33.08 -3.63
N TRP A 434 -22.65 -34.09 -2.78
CA TRP A 434 -21.50 -34.51 -2.00
C TRP A 434 -20.47 -35.19 -2.88
N ARG A 435 -19.20 -34.87 -2.68
CA ARG A 435 -18.03 -35.46 -3.35
C ARG A 435 -16.86 -35.59 -2.39
N ALA A 436 -15.85 -36.38 -2.76
CA ALA A 436 -14.59 -36.45 -2.03
C ALA A 436 -13.89 -35.09 -2.04
N ALA A 437 -13.28 -34.75 -0.92
CA ALA A 437 -12.49 -33.53 -0.77
C ALA A 437 -11.24 -33.55 -1.66
N THR A 438 -10.86 -32.40 -2.14
CA THR A 438 -9.64 -32.17 -2.93
C THR A 438 -8.80 -31.09 -2.27
N PRO A 439 -7.52 -30.91 -2.64
CA PRO A 439 -6.69 -29.84 -2.07
C PRO A 439 -7.33 -28.44 -2.16
N GLY A 440 -8.06 -28.16 -3.25
CA GLY A 440 -8.76 -26.87 -3.45
C GLY A 440 -9.88 -26.57 -2.46
N ASP A 441 -10.36 -27.58 -1.72
CA ASP A 441 -11.39 -27.43 -0.68
C ASP A 441 -10.82 -26.95 0.66
N VAL A 442 -9.48 -26.93 0.81
CA VAL A 442 -8.80 -26.59 2.05
C VAL A 442 -8.31 -25.15 2.04
N LEU A 443 -8.63 -24.42 3.10
CA LEU A 443 -8.20 -23.05 3.37
C LEU A 443 -7.47 -22.99 4.72
N ILE A 444 -6.24 -22.50 4.73
CA ILE A 444 -5.44 -22.34 5.94
C ILE A 444 -5.29 -20.86 6.24
N LEU A 445 -5.78 -20.43 7.41
CA LEU A 445 -5.84 -19.03 7.79
C LEU A 445 -4.83 -18.71 8.89
N VAL A 446 -3.83 -17.91 8.57
CA VAL A 446 -2.85 -17.39 9.54
C VAL A 446 -3.19 -15.95 9.93
N ARG A 447 -2.69 -15.47 11.07
CA ARG A 447 -2.81 -14.06 11.47
C ARG A 447 -1.79 -13.17 10.78
N LYS A 448 -0.57 -13.70 10.60
CA LYS A 448 0.56 -12.97 10.01
C LYS A 448 1.30 -13.88 9.03
N ARG A 449 1.89 -13.26 8.01
CA ARG A 449 2.91 -13.93 7.21
C ARG A 449 4.22 -13.89 7.99
N GLY A 450 4.61 -15.01 8.54
CA GLY A 450 5.83 -15.17 9.36
C GLY A 450 6.29 -16.61 9.34
N GLY A 451 7.20 -17.00 10.23
CA GLY A 451 7.83 -18.32 10.22
C GLY A 451 6.85 -19.51 10.12
N LEU A 452 5.70 -19.47 10.81
CA LEU A 452 4.71 -20.54 10.68
C LEU A 452 4.07 -20.60 9.28
N PHE A 453 3.78 -19.47 8.66
CA PHE A 453 3.25 -19.40 7.30
C PHE A 453 4.21 -20.08 6.30
N GLU A 454 5.49 -19.75 6.37
CA GLU A 454 6.54 -20.32 5.52
C GLU A 454 6.71 -21.82 5.76
N GLU A 455 6.68 -22.26 7.04
CA GLU A 455 6.77 -23.68 7.38
C GLU A 455 5.57 -24.47 6.88
N ILE A 456 4.35 -23.92 6.90
CA ILE A 456 3.15 -24.56 6.34
C ILE A 456 3.31 -24.75 4.82
N LEU A 457 3.73 -23.70 4.10
CA LEU A 457 3.97 -23.80 2.66
C LEU A 457 5.03 -24.85 2.34
N ARG A 458 6.13 -24.87 3.11
CA ARG A 458 7.22 -25.84 2.97
C ARG A 458 6.75 -27.28 3.24
N ALA A 459 5.98 -27.49 4.31
CA ALA A 459 5.46 -28.81 4.68
C ALA A 459 4.49 -29.37 3.61
N LEU A 460 3.57 -28.55 3.10
CA LEU A 460 2.67 -28.95 2.01
C LEU A 460 3.43 -29.33 0.75
N LYS A 461 4.44 -28.55 0.35
CA LYS A 461 5.32 -28.85 -0.78
C LYS A 461 6.08 -30.15 -0.61
N HIS A 462 6.65 -30.40 0.59
CA HIS A 462 7.32 -31.64 0.91
C HIS A 462 6.40 -32.85 0.84
N ALA A 463 5.16 -32.70 1.28
CA ALA A 463 4.11 -33.71 1.16
C ALA A 463 3.57 -33.84 -0.28
N LYS A 464 4.08 -33.06 -1.26
CA LYS A 464 3.63 -33.02 -2.65
C LYS A 464 2.13 -32.68 -2.81
N ILE A 465 1.58 -31.93 -1.85
CA ILE A 465 0.22 -31.43 -1.91
C ILE A 465 0.26 -30.13 -2.70
N PRO A 466 -0.57 -30.00 -3.77
CA PRO A 466 -0.67 -28.76 -4.51
C PRO A 466 -1.06 -27.60 -3.58
N VAL A 467 -0.29 -26.54 -3.56
CA VAL A 467 -0.55 -25.35 -2.75
C VAL A 467 -0.48 -24.12 -3.64
N ALA A 468 -1.52 -23.29 -3.59
CA ALA A 468 -1.48 -21.97 -4.18
C ALA A 468 -0.35 -21.19 -3.54
N GLY A 469 0.48 -20.56 -4.34
CA GLY A 469 1.52 -19.66 -3.82
C GLY A 469 0.92 -18.60 -2.89
N ALA A 470 1.75 -17.86 -2.16
CA ALA A 470 1.28 -16.77 -1.29
C ALA A 470 0.30 -15.86 -2.05
N ASP A 471 -0.83 -15.51 -1.43
CA ASP A 471 -1.85 -14.59 -1.99
C ASP A 471 -1.28 -13.21 -2.35
N ARG A 472 -0.13 -12.88 -1.79
CA ARG A 472 0.68 -11.72 -2.14
C ARG A 472 2.14 -12.14 -2.27
N LEU A 473 2.74 -11.75 -3.37
CA LEU A 473 4.16 -11.91 -3.63
C LEU A 473 4.87 -10.60 -3.32
N ALA A 474 5.75 -10.60 -2.32
CA ALA A 474 6.72 -9.52 -2.16
C ALA A 474 7.76 -9.69 -3.26
N LEU A 475 7.68 -8.89 -4.31
CA LEU A 475 8.52 -9.04 -5.51
C LEU A 475 10.00 -8.86 -5.16
N SER A 476 10.30 -7.88 -4.30
CA SER A 476 11.65 -7.56 -3.83
C SER A 476 12.30 -8.64 -2.95
N GLU A 477 11.51 -9.54 -2.36
CA GLU A 477 12.00 -10.65 -1.54
C GLU A 477 12.21 -11.95 -2.35
N HIS A 478 11.81 -11.98 -3.61
CA HIS A 478 11.93 -13.16 -4.43
C HIS A 478 13.28 -13.21 -5.14
N ILE A 479 14.03 -14.32 -5.00
CA ILE A 479 15.38 -14.48 -5.57
C ILE A 479 15.47 -14.17 -7.07
N VAL A 480 14.41 -14.42 -7.84
CA VAL A 480 14.37 -14.09 -9.27
C VAL A 480 14.47 -12.59 -9.52
N PHE A 481 13.95 -11.78 -8.60
CA PHE A 481 14.06 -10.32 -8.68
C PHE A 481 15.52 -9.88 -8.51
N ASP A 482 16.20 -10.43 -7.51
CA ASP A 482 17.62 -10.16 -7.28
C ASP A 482 18.48 -10.61 -8.47
N ASP A 483 18.21 -11.79 -9.04
CA ASP A 483 18.91 -12.31 -10.21
C ASP A 483 18.72 -11.40 -11.43
N LEU A 484 17.49 -10.91 -11.68
CA LEU A 484 17.19 -9.97 -12.77
C LEU A 484 17.82 -8.59 -12.53
N LEU A 485 17.81 -8.10 -11.29
CA LEU A 485 18.48 -6.86 -10.94
C LEU A 485 20.01 -6.97 -11.06
N ALA A 486 20.57 -8.14 -10.74
CA ALA A 486 22.00 -8.42 -10.91
C ALA A 486 22.44 -8.35 -12.38
N LEU A 487 21.57 -8.76 -13.34
CA LEU A 487 21.84 -8.57 -14.78
C LEU A 487 22.06 -7.08 -15.12
N ALA A 488 21.19 -6.19 -14.64
CA ALA A 488 21.32 -4.76 -14.88
C ALA A 488 22.59 -4.18 -14.23
N ARG A 489 22.81 -4.51 -12.94
CA ARG A 489 23.99 -4.04 -12.19
C ARG A 489 25.30 -4.49 -12.84
N PHE A 490 25.39 -5.76 -13.25
CA PHE A 490 26.55 -6.28 -13.92
C PHE A 490 26.79 -5.60 -15.28
N ALA A 491 25.72 -5.41 -16.08
CA ALA A 491 25.87 -4.73 -17.37
C ALA A 491 26.39 -3.28 -17.24
N LEU A 492 26.04 -2.61 -16.14
CA LEU A 492 26.51 -1.25 -15.80
C LEU A 492 27.92 -1.25 -15.18
N PHE A 493 28.18 -2.19 -14.27
CA PHE A 493 29.39 -2.25 -13.47
C PHE A 493 30.04 -3.66 -13.51
N PRO A 494 30.65 -4.08 -14.62
CA PRO A 494 31.21 -5.43 -14.74
C PRO A 494 32.34 -5.75 -13.75
N ALA A 495 32.93 -4.74 -13.12
CA ALA A 495 33.98 -4.89 -12.11
C ALA A 495 33.42 -5.17 -10.70
N ASP A 496 32.09 -5.19 -10.49
CA ASP A 496 31.50 -5.58 -9.22
C ASP A 496 31.53 -7.11 -9.07
N ASP A 497 32.52 -7.59 -8.36
CA ASP A 497 32.81 -9.01 -8.17
C ASP A 497 31.68 -9.72 -7.42
N LEU A 498 30.99 -9.04 -6.49
CA LEU A 498 29.90 -9.65 -5.70
C LEU A 498 28.66 -9.89 -6.55
N THR A 499 28.25 -8.87 -7.29
CA THR A 499 27.14 -8.99 -8.25
C THR A 499 27.43 -10.06 -9.32
N LEU A 500 28.65 -10.07 -9.85
CA LEU A 500 29.05 -11.08 -10.82
C LEU A 500 29.04 -12.50 -10.22
N ALA A 501 29.54 -12.69 -8.99
CA ALA A 501 29.53 -14.01 -8.34
C ALA A 501 28.09 -14.53 -8.13
N ALA A 502 27.17 -13.64 -7.69
CA ALA A 502 25.75 -13.99 -7.57
C ALA A 502 25.16 -14.40 -8.94
N LEU A 503 25.45 -13.63 -9.99
CA LEU A 503 24.95 -13.89 -11.33
C LEU A 503 25.52 -15.19 -11.95
N LEU A 504 26.79 -15.50 -11.69
CA LEU A 504 27.40 -16.77 -12.10
C LEU A 504 26.71 -17.98 -11.45
N ARG A 505 26.27 -17.83 -10.19
CA ARG A 505 25.51 -18.87 -9.45
C ARG A 505 24.05 -18.95 -9.84
N SER A 506 23.49 -17.90 -10.42
CA SER A 506 22.09 -17.87 -10.85
C SER A 506 21.82 -18.80 -12.02
N PRO A 507 20.53 -19.10 -12.32
CA PRO A 507 20.16 -19.90 -13.50
C PRO A 507 20.60 -19.29 -14.83
N PHE A 508 21.01 -18.03 -14.86
CA PHE A 508 21.53 -17.39 -16.08
C PHE A 508 22.85 -17.99 -16.54
N CYS A 509 23.77 -18.26 -15.61
CA CYS A 509 25.07 -18.83 -15.93
C CYS A 509 25.24 -20.28 -15.44
N ASP A 510 24.59 -20.66 -14.33
CA ASP A 510 24.54 -22.00 -13.76
C ASP A 510 25.95 -22.60 -13.42
N VAL A 511 26.88 -21.72 -13.01
CA VAL A 511 28.22 -22.09 -12.58
C VAL A 511 28.16 -22.67 -11.17
N GLU A 512 28.74 -23.85 -10.93
CA GLU A 512 28.75 -24.51 -9.62
C GLU A 512 29.67 -23.79 -8.61
N ASP A 513 29.39 -23.97 -7.29
CA ASP A 513 30.14 -23.32 -6.21
C ASP A 513 31.64 -23.63 -6.28
N GLU A 514 31.99 -24.91 -6.49
CA GLU A 514 33.37 -25.33 -6.59
C GLU A 514 34.06 -24.75 -7.84
N SER A 515 33.30 -24.60 -8.96
CA SER A 515 33.78 -24.00 -10.20
C SER A 515 34.05 -22.51 -10.00
N LEU A 516 33.07 -21.80 -9.34
CA LEU A 516 33.25 -20.39 -8.97
C LEU A 516 34.44 -20.19 -8.00
N TYR A 517 34.57 -21.06 -7.01
CA TYR A 517 35.72 -20.98 -6.08
C TYR A 517 37.06 -21.11 -6.81
N ARG A 518 37.20 -22.04 -7.76
CA ARG A 518 38.42 -22.20 -8.58
C ARG A 518 38.68 -20.96 -9.45
N LEU A 519 37.65 -20.34 -9.96
CA LEU A 519 37.76 -19.08 -10.73
C LEU A 519 38.21 -17.93 -9.83
N ALA A 520 37.63 -17.81 -8.63
CA ALA A 520 37.88 -16.68 -7.74
C ALA A 520 39.15 -16.79 -6.90
N LYS A 521 39.66 -18.02 -6.66
CA LYS A 521 40.83 -18.28 -5.81
C LYS A 521 42.10 -17.74 -6.43
N ASN A 522 42.93 -17.03 -5.65
CA ASN A 522 44.23 -16.48 -6.02
C ASN A 522 44.26 -15.53 -7.22
N ARG A 523 43.11 -14.92 -7.58
CA ARG A 523 43.04 -13.93 -8.65
C ARG A 523 43.74 -12.64 -8.23
N THR A 524 44.34 -11.96 -9.22
CA THR A 524 44.99 -10.64 -9.07
C THR A 524 44.21 -9.51 -9.76
N ALA A 525 43.18 -9.88 -10.54
CA ALA A 525 42.30 -8.97 -11.28
C ALA A 525 40.85 -9.12 -10.80
N SER A 526 39.92 -8.32 -11.35
CA SER A 526 38.48 -8.47 -11.10
C SER A 526 38.00 -9.86 -11.54
N LEU A 527 36.92 -10.35 -10.93
CA LEU A 527 36.35 -11.64 -11.29
C LEU A 527 35.96 -11.72 -12.77
N TRP A 528 35.48 -10.58 -13.34
CA TRP A 528 35.15 -10.47 -14.77
C TRP A 528 36.39 -10.62 -15.66
N ALA A 529 37.47 -9.92 -15.37
CA ALA A 529 38.72 -10.02 -16.14
C ALA A 529 39.28 -11.45 -16.06
N THR A 530 39.25 -12.06 -14.88
CA THR A 530 39.70 -13.44 -14.68
C THR A 530 38.81 -14.45 -15.44
N LEU A 531 37.49 -14.25 -15.47
CA LEU A 531 36.55 -15.08 -16.24
C LEU A 531 36.90 -15.02 -17.74
N LEU A 532 37.13 -13.83 -18.28
CA LEU A 532 37.47 -13.68 -19.70
C LEU A 532 38.82 -14.30 -20.04
N GLU A 533 39.84 -14.16 -19.18
CA GLU A 533 41.14 -14.73 -19.37
C GLU A 533 41.13 -16.27 -19.35
N ARG A 534 40.34 -16.84 -18.43
CA ARG A 534 40.32 -18.30 -18.18
C ARG A 534 39.11 -18.99 -18.82
N ALA A 535 38.36 -18.33 -19.66
CA ALA A 535 37.09 -18.83 -20.21
C ALA A 535 37.24 -20.18 -20.92
N ASP A 536 38.37 -20.42 -21.60
CA ASP A 536 38.65 -21.66 -22.35
C ASP A 536 39.03 -22.86 -21.47
N GLU A 537 39.26 -22.65 -20.17
CA GLU A 537 39.62 -23.75 -19.27
C GLU A 537 38.47 -24.66 -18.90
N GLN A 538 37.22 -24.10 -18.91
CA GLN A 538 35.99 -24.86 -18.59
C GLN A 538 34.83 -24.39 -19.45
N GLY A 539 33.96 -25.32 -19.85
CA GLY A 539 32.81 -25.02 -20.71
C GLY A 539 31.77 -24.13 -20.08
N ASP A 540 31.54 -24.23 -18.75
CA ASP A 540 30.64 -23.38 -17.97
C ASP A 540 31.18 -21.94 -17.93
N TRP A 541 32.47 -21.71 -17.79
CA TRP A 541 33.06 -20.38 -17.84
C TRP A 541 32.96 -19.75 -19.22
N ARG A 542 33.21 -20.54 -20.30
CA ARG A 542 33.04 -20.07 -21.67
C ARG A 542 31.59 -19.64 -21.93
N GLY A 543 30.62 -20.47 -21.55
CA GLY A 543 29.22 -20.16 -21.72
C GLY A 543 28.78 -18.90 -20.94
N ALA A 544 29.29 -18.75 -19.71
CA ALA A 544 29.04 -17.56 -18.92
C ALA A 544 29.68 -16.30 -19.51
N ALA A 545 30.95 -16.38 -19.96
CA ALA A 545 31.67 -15.28 -20.56
C ALA A 545 31.00 -14.80 -21.85
N ASP A 546 30.57 -15.71 -22.70
CA ASP A 546 29.88 -15.39 -23.96
C ASP A 546 28.51 -14.73 -23.70
N PHE A 547 27.70 -15.30 -22.79
CA PHE A 547 26.41 -14.74 -22.38
C PHE A 547 26.56 -13.33 -21.82
N LEU A 548 27.48 -13.15 -20.85
CA LEU A 548 27.67 -11.86 -20.17
C LEU A 548 28.29 -10.80 -21.07
N SER A 549 29.16 -11.17 -22.00
CA SER A 549 29.69 -10.26 -23.03
C SER A 549 28.59 -9.77 -23.97
N ALA A 550 27.71 -10.68 -24.39
CA ALA A 550 26.55 -10.34 -25.19
C ALA A 550 25.57 -9.43 -24.44
N LEU A 551 25.33 -9.71 -23.16
CA LEU A 551 24.50 -8.87 -22.28
C LEU A 551 25.01 -7.43 -22.23
N ILE A 552 26.32 -7.21 -22.01
CA ILE A 552 26.92 -5.85 -21.98
C ILE A 552 26.72 -5.13 -23.33
N ALA A 553 26.87 -5.84 -24.44
CA ALA A 553 26.68 -5.25 -25.76
C ALA A 553 25.20 -4.88 -26.03
N GLU A 554 24.27 -5.75 -25.69
CA GLU A 554 22.84 -5.56 -25.85
C GLU A 554 22.32 -4.44 -24.93
N ALA A 555 22.81 -4.35 -23.70
CA ALA A 555 22.42 -3.32 -22.73
C ALA A 555 22.71 -1.88 -23.19
N LYS A 556 23.74 -1.70 -24.04
CA LYS A 556 24.09 -0.40 -24.64
C LYS A 556 23.15 0.02 -25.77
N ALA A 557 22.49 -0.93 -26.41
CA ALA A 557 21.72 -0.71 -27.63
C ALA A 557 20.19 -0.74 -27.42
N ARG A 558 19.73 -1.27 -26.29
CA ARG A 558 18.31 -1.58 -26.09
C ARG A 558 17.73 -0.88 -24.88
N ARG A 559 16.41 -0.67 -24.94
CA ARG A 559 15.64 -0.25 -23.75
C ARG A 559 15.51 -1.41 -22.76
N PRO A 560 15.32 -1.13 -21.48
CA PRO A 560 15.26 -2.15 -20.43
C PRO A 560 14.27 -3.30 -20.71
N PHE A 561 13.03 -2.98 -21.11
CA PHE A 561 12.03 -4.02 -21.38
C PHE A 561 12.45 -4.95 -22.54
N GLU A 562 12.96 -4.37 -23.62
CA GLU A 562 13.45 -5.14 -24.76
C GLU A 562 14.63 -6.02 -24.37
N LEU A 563 15.56 -5.50 -23.56
CA LEU A 563 16.71 -6.25 -23.05
C LEU A 563 16.26 -7.48 -22.25
N TYR A 564 15.40 -7.27 -21.24
CA TYR A 564 14.93 -8.37 -20.39
C TYR A 564 14.10 -9.40 -21.16
N SER A 565 13.20 -8.95 -22.01
CA SER A 565 12.37 -9.84 -22.83
C SER A 565 13.23 -10.72 -23.75
N ARG A 566 14.27 -10.13 -24.32
CA ARG A 566 15.23 -10.86 -25.18
C ARG A 566 16.06 -11.84 -24.37
N VAL A 567 16.62 -11.44 -23.21
CA VAL A 567 17.40 -12.32 -22.35
C VAL A 567 16.55 -13.52 -21.89
N LEU A 568 15.30 -13.31 -21.48
CA LEU A 568 14.41 -14.39 -21.07
C LEU A 568 13.98 -15.31 -22.23
N GLY A 569 13.99 -14.78 -23.45
CA GLY A 569 13.70 -15.53 -24.68
C GLY A 569 14.90 -16.31 -25.24
N LEU A 570 16.15 -16.05 -24.80
CA LEU A 570 17.34 -16.77 -25.29
C LEU A 570 17.20 -18.28 -25.07
N ARG A 571 17.51 -19.06 -26.10
CA ARG A 571 17.40 -20.53 -26.07
C ARG A 571 18.78 -21.17 -25.89
N ASP A 572 18.83 -22.20 -25.07
CA ASP A 572 20.01 -23.09 -24.93
C ASP A 572 20.12 -24.08 -26.11
N ALA A 573 21.18 -24.88 -26.14
CA ALA A 573 21.40 -25.90 -27.14
C ALA A 573 20.28 -26.97 -27.17
N ALA A 574 19.51 -27.13 -26.10
CA ALA A 574 18.35 -28.02 -26.03
C ALA A 574 17.04 -27.33 -26.45
N GLY A 575 17.09 -26.09 -26.97
CA GLY A 575 15.93 -25.32 -27.42
C GLY A 575 15.11 -24.68 -26.29
N ARG A 576 15.54 -24.78 -25.02
CA ARG A 576 14.81 -24.28 -23.87
C ARG A 576 15.12 -22.81 -23.67
N SER A 577 14.06 -21.98 -23.49
CA SER A 577 14.24 -20.56 -23.17
C SER A 577 14.87 -20.35 -21.80
N MET A 578 15.51 -19.20 -21.58
CA MET A 578 16.03 -18.81 -20.28
C MET A 578 14.92 -18.74 -19.22
N ARG A 579 13.73 -18.24 -19.58
CA ARG A 579 12.53 -18.33 -18.73
C ARG A 579 12.23 -19.77 -18.29
N ALA A 580 12.27 -20.72 -19.18
CA ALA A 580 12.04 -22.14 -18.85
C ALA A 580 13.14 -22.71 -17.94
N ARG A 581 14.39 -22.25 -18.08
CA ARG A 581 15.51 -22.63 -17.17
C ARG A 581 15.30 -22.08 -15.77
N LEU A 582 14.90 -20.81 -15.64
CA LEU A 582 14.56 -20.16 -14.37
C LEU A 582 13.43 -20.92 -13.67
N LEU A 583 12.31 -21.18 -14.35
CA LEU A 583 11.18 -21.92 -13.79
C LEU A 583 11.51 -23.35 -13.39
N ARG A 584 12.41 -24.03 -14.11
CA ARG A 584 12.86 -25.39 -13.75
C ARG A 584 13.67 -25.42 -12.45
N ARG A 585 14.49 -24.39 -12.19
CA ARG A 585 15.36 -24.33 -11.01
C ARG A 585 14.63 -23.72 -9.80
N LEU A 586 13.83 -22.67 -10.01
CA LEU A 586 13.19 -21.92 -8.94
C LEU A 586 11.75 -22.36 -8.64
N GLY A 587 11.17 -23.21 -9.50
CA GLY A 587 9.78 -23.65 -9.39
C GLY A 587 8.80 -22.74 -10.13
N ARG A 588 7.56 -23.22 -10.29
CA ARG A 588 6.50 -22.51 -11.01
C ARG A 588 6.09 -21.18 -10.36
N GLU A 589 6.32 -21.04 -9.05
CA GLU A 589 6.03 -19.81 -8.31
C GLU A 589 6.85 -18.62 -8.77
N ALA A 590 8.02 -18.84 -9.40
CA ALA A 590 8.82 -17.79 -10.01
C ALA A 590 8.16 -17.17 -11.28
N GLU A 591 7.12 -17.80 -11.84
CA GLU A 591 6.45 -17.33 -13.06
C GLU A 591 5.79 -15.97 -12.84
N ASP A 592 5.02 -15.84 -11.75
CA ASP A 592 4.35 -14.59 -11.41
C ASP A 592 5.36 -13.47 -11.10
N ALA A 593 6.50 -13.82 -10.44
CA ALA A 593 7.55 -12.86 -10.17
C ALA A 593 8.23 -12.34 -11.44
N LEU A 594 8.45 -13.22 -12.43
CA LEU A 594 9.00 -12.86 -13.74
C LEU A 594 8.05 -11.94 -14.51
N ASP A 595 6.76 -12.29 -14.55
CA ASP A 595 5.76 -11.53 -15.28
C ASP A 595 5.55 -10.14 -14.67
N GLU A 596 5.49 -10.08 -13.34
CA GLU A 596 5.37 -8.81 -12.63
C GLU A 596 6.62 -7.95 -12.77
N PHE A 597 7.83 -8.54 -12.71
CA PHE A 597 9.05 -7.79 -12.95
C PHE A 597 9.01 -7.12 -14.33
N LEU A 598 8.62 -7.86 -15.38
CA LEU A 598 8.49 -7.30 -16.73
C LEU A 598 7.41 -6.22 -16.82
N ALA A 599 6.27 -6.41 -16.14
CA ALA A 599 5.22 -5.40 -16.07
C ALA A 599 5.71 -4.11 -15.40
N GLN A 600 6.48 -4.21 -14.32
CA GLN A 600 7.07 -3.05 -13.64
C GLN A 600 8.14 -2.36 -14.50
N VAL A 601 8.96 -3.11 -15.24
CA VAL A 601 9.93 -2.53 -16.20
C VAL A 601 9.19 -1.75 -17.28
N LEU A 602 8.14 -2.32 -17.87
CA LEU A 602 7.32 -1.65 -18.89
C LEU A 602 6.65 -0.39 -18.33
N ALA A 603 6.09 -0.47 -17.12
CA ALA A 603 5.49 0.68 -16.45
C ALA A 603 6.52 1.78 -16.14
N ALA A 604 7.75 1.42 -15.79
CA ALA A 604 8.84 2.38 -15.60
C ALA A 604 9.21 3.09 -16.91
N GLU A 605 9.29 2.36 -18.02
CA GLU A 605 9.53 2.96 -19.35
C GLU A 605 8.42 3.92 -19.76
N GLN A 606 7.15 3.59 -19.51
CA GLN A 606 6.01 4.48 -19.76
C GLN A 606 6.08 5.78 -18.94
N ARG A 607 6.73 5.74 -17.76
CA ARG A 607 7.00 6.92 -16.94
C ARG A 607 8.27 7.68 -17.34
N GLY A 608 8.95 7.27 -18.41
CA GLY A 608 10.13 7.96 -18.93
C GLY A 608 11.49 7.42 -18.45
N VAL A 609 11.51 6.26 -17.78
CA VAL A 609 12.75 5.57 -17.40
C VAL A 609 13.19 4.69 -18.56
N HIS A 610 14.06 5.24 -19.43
CA HIS A 610 14.47 4.57 -20.66
C HIS A 610 15.89 3.99 -20.60
N ASP A 611 16.60 4.18 -19.51
CA ASP A 611 17.96 3.68 -19.30
C ASP A 611 18.03 2.68 -18.15
N LEU A 612 19.01 1.79 -18.23
CA LEU A 612 19.18 0.69 -17.29
C LEU A 612 19.65 1.17 -15.90
N GLU A 613 20.39 2.28 -15.85
CA GLU A 613 20.91 2.84 -14.59
C GLU A 613 19.78 3.38 -13.71
N ARG A 614 18.89 4.22 -14.29
CA ARG A 614 17.72 4.73 -13.58
C ARG A 614 16.77 3.61 -13.20
N LEU A 615 16.60 2.58 -14.04
CA LEU A 615 15.80 1.42 -13.71
C LEU A 615 16.37 0.68 -12.50
N ALA A 616 17.68 0.38 -12.51
CA ALA A 616 18.34 -0.34 -11.41
C ALA A 616 18.27 0.44 -10.09
N ALA A 617 18.43 1.77 -10.16
CA ALA A 617 18.29 2.65 -8.99
C ALA A 617 16.85 2.68 -8.47
N ALA A 618 15.85 2.78 -9.34
CA ALA A 618 14.44 2.77 -8.97
C ALA A 618 14.04 1.43 -8.34
N PHE A 619 14.54 0.31 -8.87
CA PHE A 619 14.18 -1.03 -8.39
C PHE A 619 14.92 -1.43 -7.12
N ALA A 620 16.08 -0.85 -6.82
CA ALA A 620 16.82 -1.14 -5.59
C ALA A 620 16.05 -0.74 -4.30
N GLY A 621 15.14 0.23 -4.39
CA GLY A 621 14.29 0.67 -3.27
C GLY A 621 12.84 0.23 -3.39
N LEU A 622 12.51 -0.67 -4.30
CA LEU A 622 11.16 -1.06 -4.62
C LEU A 622 10.65 -2.11 -3.63
N ASP A 623 9.62 -1.76 -2.86
CA ASP A 623 8.84 -2.70 -2.04
C ASP A 623 7.47 -2.90 -2.68
N ILE A 624 7.39 -3.81 -3.66
CA ILE A 624 6.16 -4.13 -4.36
C ILE A 624 5.61 -5.44 -3.83
N THR A 625 4.41 -5.38 -3.30
CA THR A 625 3.61 -6.56 -2.99
C THR A 625 2.52 -6.73 -4.04
N VAL A 626 2.62 -7.77 -4.83
CA VAL A 626 1.64 -8.12 -5.87
C VAL A 626 0.56 -8.99 -5.27
N LYS A 627 -0.70 -8.54 -5.38
CA LYS A 627 -1.85 -9.38 -5.04
C LYS A 627 -2.08 -10.37 -6.18
N ARG A 628 -1.84 -11.64 -5.93
CA ARG A 628 -2.20 -12.70 -6.87
C ARG A 628 -3.72 -12.88 -6.89
N GLU A 629 -4.31 -12.85 -8.06
CA GLU A 629 -5.66 -13.38 -8.23
C GLU A 629 -5.58 -14.90 -8.08
N LEU A 630 -6.03 -15.39 -6.92
CA LEU A 630 -6.22 -16.82 -6.71
C LEU A 630 -7.41 -17.23 -7.59
N GLU A 631 -7.12 -17.64 -8.83
CA GLU A 631 -8.12 -18.12 -9.76
C GLU A 631 -8.94 -19.23 -9.07
N ALA A 632 -10.22 -18.97 -8.88
CA ALA A 632 -11.19 -19.97 -8.42
C ALA A 632 -11.27 -21.06 -9.51
N GLY A 633 -10.60 -22.19 -9.28
CA GLY A 633 -10.60 -23.31 -10.24
C GLY A 633 -9.33 -24.16 -10.26
N ARG A 634 -8.25 -23.72 -9.60
CA ARG A 634 -7.08 -24.58 -9.39
C ARG A 634 -7.32 -25.47 -8.17
N ASP A 635 -7.06 -26.77 -8.31
CA ASP A 635 -7.18 -27.74 -7.21
C ASP A 635 -5.95 -27.69 -6.29
N GLU A 636 -5.81 -26.57 -5.56
CA GLU A 636 -4.65 -26.25 -4.73
C GLU A 636 -5.09 -25.75 -3.35
N VAL A 637 -4.40 -26.17 -2.28
CA VAL A 637 -4.60 -25.63 -0.91
C VAL A 637 -4.31 -24.14 -0.90
N ARG A 638 -5.22 -23.35 -0.35
CA ARG A 638 -5.05 -21.90 -0.20
C ARG A 638 -4.53 -21.57 1.20
N VAL A 639 -3.40 -20.88 1.28
CA VAL A 639 -2.82 -20.40 2.55
C VAL A 639 -2.80 -18.88 2.51
N MET A 640 -3.51 -18.22 3.42
CA MET A 640 -3.62 -16.76 3.45
C MET A 640 -3.85 -16.20 4.84
N THR A 641 -3.83 -14.86 4.96
CA THR A 641 -4.17 -14.22 6.23
C THR A 641 -5.68 -14.20 6.47
N ALA A 642 -6.10 -14.20 7.74
CA ALA A 642 -7.52 -14.09 8.11
C ALA A 642 -8.17 -12.81 7.53
N HIS A 643 -7.43 -11.68 7.45
CA HIS A 643 -7.91 -10.48 6.76
C HIS A 643 -8.12 -10.71 5.26
N GLY A 644 -7.20 -11.41 4.60
CA GLY A 644 -7.31 -11.72 3.17
C GLY A 644 -8.44 -12.68 2.82
N ALA A 645 -8.94 -13.42 3.81
CA ALA A 645 -10.04 -14.37 3.62
C ALA A 645 -11.43 -13.72 3.73
N LYS A 646 -11.54 -12.41 4.01
CA LYS A 646 -12.85 -11.74 4.03
C LYS A 646 -13.51 -11.87 2.65
N GLY A 647 -14.81 -12.22 2.65
CA GLY A 647 -15.55 -12.52 1.41
C GLY A 647 -15.35 -13.93 0.84
N LEU A 648 -14.32 -14.67 1.28
CA LEU A 648 -14.06 -16.05 0.84
C LEU A 648 -14.70 -17.08 1.79
N GLU A 649 -14.79 -18.31 1.32
CA GLU A 649 -15.25 -19.48 2.10
C GLU A 649 -14.57 -20.74 1.61
N ALA A 650 -14.52 -21.77 2.44
CA ALA A 650 -14.04 -23.10 2.08
C ALA A 650 -14.78 -24.21 2.84
N PRO A 651 -14.93 -25.40 2.27
CA PRO A 651 -15.47 -26.56 2.97
C PRO A 651 -14.71 -26.86 4.27
N ILE A 652 -13.37 -26.81 4.20
CA ILE A 652 -12.48 -27.15 5.32
C ILE A 652 -11.54 -25.98 5.60
N VAL A 653 -11.56 -25.48 6.83
CA VAL A 653 -10.71 -24.37 7.28
C VAL A 653 -9.82 -24.79 8.44
N PHE A 654 -8.51 -24.55 8.30
CA PHE A 654 -7.54 -24.66 9.38
C PHE A 654 -7.18 -23.29 9.94
N LEU A 655 -7.13 -23.17 11.27
CA LEU A 655 -6.75 -21.94 11.97
C LEU A 655 -5.56 -22.22 12.91
N PRO A 656 -4.31 -22.14 12.42
CA PRO A 656 -3.13 -22.57 13.17
C PRO A 656 -2.54 -21.53 14.13
N GLU A 657 -2.89 -20.24 14.01
CA GLU A 657 -2.33 -19.16 14.83
C GLU A 657 -3.28 -18.64 15.92
N THR A 658 -3.93 -19.54 16.66
CA THR A 658 -4.92 -19.17 17.67
C THR A 658 -4.31 -18.63 18.97
N THR A 659 -3.03 -18.92 19.24
CA THR A 659 -2.32 -18.53 20.48
C THR A 659 -1.56 -17.21 20.35
N THR A 660 -1.46 -16.64 19.14
CA THR A 660 -0.77 -15.38 18.93
C THR A 660 -1.63 -14.21 19.40
N THR A 661 -1.12 -13.41 20.33
CA THR A 661 -1.77 -12.16 20.74
C THR A 661 -1.37 -11.02 19.81
N ALA A 662 -2.23 -10.04 19.62
CA ALA A 662 -1.85 -8.80 18.97
C ALA A 662 -0.66 -8.20 19.74
N GLY A 663 0.43 -7.90 19.04
CA GLY A 663 1.62 -7.35 19.69
C GLY A 663 1.34 -5.95 20.21
N ALA A 664 1.77 -5.65 21.43
CA ALA A 664 1.64 -4.33 22.05
C ALA A 664 2.49 -3.21 21.37
N ARG A 665 3.08 -3.47 20.20
CA ARG A 665 3.94 -2.53 19.47
C ARG A 665 3.15 -1.82 18.36
N GLY A 666 2.29 -0.88 18.76
CA GLY A 666 1.71 0.08 17.83
C GLY A 666 2.61 1.30 17.61
N SER A 667 2.22 2.19 16.70
CA SER A 667 2.88 3.48 16.47
C SER A 667 3.05 4.25 17.79
N PRO A 668 4.19 4.90 18.03
CA PRO A 668 4.35 5.83 19.16
C PRO A 668 3.39 7.01 19.15
N LEU A 669 2.83 7.34 17.98
CA LEU A 669 1.80 8.38 17.84
C LEU A 669 0.46 7.82 18.31
N LEU A 670 -0.04 8.33 19.41
CA LEU A 670 -1.26 7.93 20.10
C LEU A 670 -2.36 8.98 19.85
N GLU A 671 -3.55 8.52 19.53
CA GLU A 671 -4.72 9.39 19.34
C GLU A 671 -5.55 9.41 20.63
N THR A 672 -5.85 10.60 21.13
CA THR A 672 -6.67 10.79 22.33
C THR A 672 -8.17 10.67 22.03
N GLU A 673 -9.00 10.68 23.05
CA GLU A 673 -10.46 10.62 22.89
C GLU A 673 -11.02 11.90 22.25
N GLU A 674 -10.39 13.02 22.52
CA GLU A 674 -10.77 14.34 22.00
C GLU A 674 -10.25 14.62 20.59
N GLY A 675 -9.65 13.61 19.93
CA GLY A 675 -9.13 13.74 18.55
C GLY A 675 -7.74 14.35 18.45
N GLY A 676 -7.06 14.61 19.57
CA GLY A 676 -5.68 15.10 19.60
C GLY A 676 -4.66 13.98 19.47
N PHE A 677 -3.38 14.36 19.39
CA PHE A 677 -2.27 13.42 19.21
C PHE A 677 -1.21 13.62 20.30
N LEU A 678 -0.69 12.49 20.81
CA LEU A 678 0.43 12.45 21.73
C LEU A 678 1.50 11.48 21.20
N TRP A 679 2.78 11.81 21.37
CA TRP A 679 3.90 10.94 21.03
C TRP A 679 4.51 10.35 22.31
N CYS A 680 4.49 9.03 22.41
CA CYS A 680 5.18 8.32 23.49
C CYS A 680 5.70 6.97 22.99
N ALA A 681 7.03 6.82 22.92
CA ALA A 681 7.69 5.65 22.35
C ALA A 681 7.56 4.38 23.22
N SER A 682 7.40 4.51 24.54
CA SER A 682 7.36 3.36 25.45
C SER A 682 6.32 3.53 26.55
N GLN A 683 5.74 2.41 27.02
CA GLN A 683 4.81 2.39 28.14
C GLN A 683 5.41 2.95 29.46
N LYS A 684 6.71 2.81 29.64
CA LYS A 684 7.40 3.33 30.86
C LYS A 684 7.45 4.85 30.84
N GLY A 685 7.47 5.47 29.67
CA GLY A 685 7.45 6.92 29.51
C GLY A 685 6.05 7.53 29.53
N ASP A 686 4.99 6.74 29.58
CA ASP A 686 3.62 7.26 29.55
C ASP A 686 3.33 8.17 30.74
N CYS A 687 2.79 9.34 30.46
CA CYS A 687 2.00 10.13 31.40
C CYS A 687 0.54 9.61 31.38
N GLU A 688 -0.30 10.12 32.26
CA GLU A 688 -1.70 9.66 32.38
C GLU A 688 -2.45 9.79 31.05
N ALA A 689 -2.33 10.90 30.33
CA ALA A 689 -3.00 11.11 29.06
C ALA A 689 -2.54 10.12 27.97
N SER A 690 -1.23 9.92 27.84
CA SER A 690 -0.70 8.95 26.85
C SER A 690 -1.00 7.51 27.23
N ARG A 691 -1.05 7.18 28.53
CA ARG A 691 -1.46 5.87 29.05
C ARG A 691 -2.92 5.57 28.70
N LEU A 692 -3.83 6.51 28.96
CA LEU A 692 -5.25 6.38 28.58
C LEU A 692 -5.43 6.22 27.07
N ALA A 693 -4.71 7.02 26.28
CA ALA A 693 -4.74 6.89 24.81
C ALA A 693 -4.22 5.52 24.33
N ARG A 694 -3.19 4.99 24.97
CA ARG A 694 -2.64 3.65 24.69
C ARG A 694 -3.59 2.53 25.10
N GLU A 695 -4.21 2.64 26.27
CA GLU A 695 -5.22 1.69 26.75
C GLU A 695 -6.45 1.65 25.82
N ARG A 696 -6.92 2.83 25.41
CA ARG A 696 -8.02 2.94 24.43
C ARG A 696 -7.66 2.28 23.09
N ARG A 697 -6.44 2.53 22.59
CA ARG A 697 -5.96 1.86 21.38
C ARG A 697 -5.92 0.35 21.55
N ALA A 698 -5.38 -0.13 22.68
CA ALA A 698 -5.31 -1.56 22.96
C ALA A 698 -6.70 -2.21 23.07
N SER A 699 -7.70 -1.51 23.62
CA SER A 699 -9.10 -1.95 23.64
C SER A 699 -9.67 -2.09 22.25
N LYS A 700 -9.51 -1.07 21.39
CA LYS A 700 -9.94 -1.10 19.98
C LYS A 700 -9.27 -2.22 19.19
N GLU A 701 -7.95 -2.39 19.36
CA GLU A 701 -7.19 -3.48 18.72
C GLU A 701 -7.69 -4.87 19.18
N ASN A 702 -8.03 -5.01 20.46
CA ASN A 702 -8.60 -6.27 20.97
C ASN A 702 -10.00 -6.54 20.42
N GLU A 703 -10.87 -5.52 20.34
CA GLU A 703 -12.18 -5.64 19.73
C GLU A 703 -12.08 -6.03 18.25
N GLU A 704 -11.20 -5.37 17.49
CA GLU A 704 -10.95 -5.73 16.09
C GLU A 704 -10.39 -7.15 15.96
N SER A 705 -9.51 -7.55 16.87
CA SER A 705 -8.99 -8.92 16.93
C SER A 705 -10.11 -9.95 17.16
N LEU A 706 -11.12 -9.65 17.97
CA LEU A 706 -12.28 -10.52 18.16
C LEU A 706 -13.17 -10.59 16.92
N ARG A 707 -13.40 -9.45 16.24
CA ARG A 707 -14.10 -9.44 14.94
C ARG A 707 -13.35 -10.26 13.90
N LEU A 708 -12.01 -10.17 13.89
CA LEU A 708 -11.19 -10.98 12.99
C LEU A 708 -11.29 -12.48 13.31
N LEU A 709 -11.40 -12.86 14.59
CA LEU A 709 -11.69 -14.25 14.97
C LEU A 709 -13.05 -14.69 14.43
N TYR A 710 -14.09 -13.88 14.61
CA TYR A 710 -15.42 -14.14 14.07
C TYR A 710 -15.39 -14.35 12.56
N VAL A 711 -14.71 -13.45 11.83
CA VAL A 711 -14.51 -13.60 10.38
C VAL A 711 -13.83 -14.93 10.07
N ALA A 712 -12.75 -15.29 10.77
CA ALA A 712 -11.97 -16.50 10.50
C ALA A 712 -12.81 -17.78 10.74
N LEU A 713 -13.55 -17.85 11.85
CA LEU A 713 -14.39 -19.01 12.19
C LEU A 713 -15.54 -19.20 11.20
N THR A 714 -16.16 -18.09 10.75
CA THR A 714 -17.28 -18.11 9.80
C THR A 714 -16.87 -18.33 8.32
N ARG A 715 -15.58 -18.61 8.04
CA ARG A 715 -15.14 -19.00 6.68
C ARG A 715 -15.37 -20.49 6.42
N ALA A 716 -15.47 -21.31 7.47
CA ALA A 716 -15.69 -22.75 7.35
C ALA A 716 -17.15 -23.05 6.97
N ARG A 717 -17.30 -23.94 5.98
CA ARG A 717 -18.64 -24.41 5.58
C ARG A 717 -19.03 -25.69 6.33
N GLU A 718 -18.13 -26.68 6.37
CA GLU A 718 -18.41 -28.02 6.92
C GLU A 718 -17.43 -28.42 8.03
N ARG A 719 -16.12 -28.09 7.91
CA ARG A 719 -15.15 -28.49 8.91
C ARG A 719 -14.24 -27.34 9.32
N LEU A 720 -14.08 -27.16 10.62
CA LEU A 720 -13.20 -26.15 11.22
C LEU A 720 -12.17 -26.85 12.10
N VAL A 721 -10.87 -26.65 11.82
CA VAL A 721 -9.75 -27.22 12.57
C VAL A 721 -8.98 -26.11 13.28
N LEU A 722 -9.05 -26.12 14.60
CA LEU A 722 -8.45 -25.12 15.47
C LEU A 722 -7.20 -25.68 16.11
N CYS A 723 -6.06 -25.04 15.87
CA CYS A 723 -4.77 -25.48 16.38
C CYS A 723 -3.90 -24.30 16.79
N GLY A 724 -2.82 -24.57 17.48
CA GLY A 724 -1.94 -23.53 17.98
C GLY A 724 -0.61 -24.05 18.51
N ARG A 725 0.24 -23.13 18.90
CA ARG A 725 1.57 -23.40 19.46
C ARG A 725 1.80 -22.58 20.72
N ILE A 726 2.64 -23.11 21.60
CA ILE A 726 3.00 -22.49 22.86
C ILE A 726 4.49 -22.68 23.16
N ALA A 727 5.12 -21.64 23.68
CA ALA A 727 6.52 -21.73 24.11
C ALA A 727 6.68 -22.74 25.25
N SER A 728 7.83 -23.41 25.33
CA SER A 728 8.08 -24.50 26.30
C SER A 728 7.89 -24.09 27.76
N ASN A 729 8.12 -22.81 28.09
CA ASN A 729 8.00 -22.25 29.44
C ASN A 729 6.63 -21.66 29.79
N ARG A 730 5.68 -21.63 28.85
CA ARG A 730 4.32 -21.11 29.09
C ARG A 730 3.34 -22.23 29.39
N LYS A 731 2.33 -21.90 30.20
CA LYS A 731 1.18 -22.78 30.49
C LYS A 731 -0.03 -22.35 29.66
N GLU A 732 -0.84 -23.32 29.26
CA GLU A 732 -2.05 -23.08 28.46
C GLU A 732 -3.05 -22.12 29.14
N GLU A 733 -3.24 -22.26 30.45
CA GLU A 733 -4.18 -21.46 31.25
C GLU A 733 -3.79 -19.96 31.30
N THR A 734 -2.55 -19.63 30.92
CA THR A 734 -2.07 -18.24 30.86
C THR A 734 -2.32 -17.56 29.50
N LEU A 735 -2.80 -18.31 28.51
CA LEU A 735 -3.08 -17.79 27.19
C LEU A 735 -4.34 -16.91 27.20
N LYS A 736 -4.28 -15.79 26.51
CA LYS A 736 -5.36 -14.81 26.35
C LYS A 736 -5.74 -14.67 24.87
N GLY A 737 -6.77 -13.91 24.57
CA GLY A 737 -7.20 -13.63 23.21
C GLY A 737 -7.90 -14.82 22.55
N TRP A 738 -7.58 -15.11 21.30
CA TRP A 738 -8.32 -16.12 20.51
C TRP A 738 -8.36 -17.49 21.15
N TRP A 739 -7.24 -17.99 21.69
CA TRP A 739 -7.21 -19.30 22.32
C TRP A 739 -8.15 -19.40 23.53
N ALA A 740 -8.14 -18.37 24.38
CA ALA A 740 -9.01 -18.35 25.55
C ALA A 740 -10.51 -18.35 25.14
N GLN A 741 -10.87 -17.60 24.11
CA GLN A 741 -12.24 -17.57 23.58
C GLN A 741 -12.65 -18.92 22.96
N ILE A 742 -11.79 -19.52 22.13
CA ILE A 742 -11.99 -20.83 21.52
C ILE A 742 -12.17 -21.90 22.61
N ARG A 743 -11.31 -21.85 23.63
CA ARG A 743 -11.39 -22.80 24.75
C ARG A 743 -12.69 -22.66 25.54
N ALA A 744 -13.10 -21.42 25.83
CA ALA A 744 -14.37 -21.14 26.48
C ALA A 744 -15.57 -21.66 25.65
N GLY A 745 -15.50 -21.57 24.31
CA GLY A 745 -16.49 -22.13 23.40
C GLY A 745 -16.58 -23.66 23.51
N PHE A 746 -15.45 -24.36 23.61
CA PHE A 746 -15.44 -25.82 23.82
C PHE A 746 -15.91 -26.23 25.23
N ASP A 747 -15.70 -25.40 26.24
CA ASP A 747 -16.14 -25.61 27.60
C ASP A 747 -17.60 -25.12 27.83
N HIS A 748 -18.29 -24.64 26.77
CA HIS A 748 -19.69 -24.20 26.87
C HIS A 748 -20.64 -25.37 27.12
N ALA A 749 -21.68 -25.14 27.94
CA ALA A 749 -22.60 -26.17 28.37
C ALA A 749 -23.29 -26.93 27.23
N ASP A 750 -23.53 -26.30 26.10
CA ASP A 750 -24.17 -26.91 24.93
C ASP A 750 -23.18 -27.64 24.01
N ILE A 751 -21.87 -27.43 24.16
CA ILE A 751 -20.82 -27.99 23.32
C ILE A 751 -20.09 -29.13 24.01
N GLU A 752 -19.62 -28.93 25.25
CA GLU A 752 -18.78 -29.87 26.03
C GLU A 752 -19.35 -31.28 26.09
N PRO A 753 -20.64 -31.50 26.38
CA PRO A 753 -21.22 -32.86 26.51
C PRO A 753 -21.20 -33.64 25.18
N HIS A 754 -21.10 -32.94 24.05
CA HIS A 754 -21.14 -33.52 22.70
C HIS A 754 -19.75 -33.62 22.07
N THR A 755 -18.69 -33.40 22.86
CA THR A 755 -17.30 -33.53 22.40
C THR A 755 -16.79 -34.94 22.62
N ARG A 756 -15.84 -35.36 21.77
CA ARG A 756 -15.12 -36.64 21.86
C ARG A 756 -13.71 -36.54 21.34
N LEU A 757 -12.84 -37.44 21.77
CA LEU A 757 -11.49 -37.55 21.25
C LEU A 757 -11.52 -38.33 19.92
N VAL A 758 -10.84 -37.78 18.93
CA VAL A 758 -10.67 -38.40 17.60
C VAL A 758 -9.22 -38.35 17.16
N ALA A 759 -8.80 -39.27 16.31
CA ALA A 759 -7.49 -39.24 15.68
C ALA A 759 -7.59 -38.41 14.38
N CYS A 760 -6.74 -37.41 14.25
CA CYS A 760 -6.55 -36.61 13.03
C CYS A 760 -5.08 -36.77 12.60
N GLY A 761 -4.81 -37.68 11.68
CA GLY A 761 -3.45 -38.12 11.42
C GLY A 761 -2.74 -38.61 12.68
N GLU A 762 -1.61 -38.03 13.02
CA GLU A 762 -0.83 -38.31 14.25
C GLU A 762 -1.33 -37.56 15.49
N VAL A 763 -2.32 -36.68 15.34
CA VAL A 763 -2.82 -35.78 16.41
C VAL A 763 -4.11 -36.34 17.02
N GLN A 764 -4.19 -36.36 18.35
CA GLN A 764 -5.46 -36.59 19.05
C GLN A 764 -6.17 -35.26 19.28
N ALA A 765 -7.28 -35.04 18.56
CA ALA A 765 -8.09 -33.83 18.63
C ALA A 765 -9.37 -34.06 19.48
N THR A 766 -9.86 -32.99 20.09
CA THR A 766 -11.23 -32.95 20.65
C THR A 766 -12.19 -32.47 19.55
N ARG A 767 -13.13 -33.31 19.17
CA ARG A 767 -14.15 -33.04 18.11
C ARG A 767 -15.49 -32.76 18.68
N TYR A 768 -16.12 -31.68 18.23
CA TYR A 768 -17.55 -31.40 18.32
C TYR A 768 -18.21 -31.72 16.98
N GLY A 769 -19.31 -32.52 16.98
CA GLY A 769 -20.01 -32.97 15.79
C GLY A 769 -19.60 -34.36 15.30
N PRO A 770 -20.25 -34.87 14.25
CA PRO A 770 -20.02 -36.22 13.71
C PRO A 770 -18.69 -36.32 12.96
N ASP A 771 -18.26 -37.55 12.63
CA ASP A 771 -17.19 -37.80 11.71
C ASP A 771 -17.64 -37.42 10.28
N PRO A 772 -16.76 -36.83 9.43
CA PRO A 772 -17.05 -36.65 8.03
C PRO A 772 -17.37 -37.97 7.35
N ASP A 773 -18.42 -38.04 6.52
CA ASP A 773 -18.67 -39.18 5.65
C ASP A 773 -17.51 -39.35 4.66
N GLN A 774 -17.30 -40.61 4.23
CA GLN A 774 -16.27 -40.94 3.27
C GLN A 774 -16.88 -41.23 1.91
N MET A 775 -16.43 -40.55 0.91
CA MET A 775 -16.80 -40.78 -0.50
C MET A 775 -15.67 -41.48 -1.24
N ALA A 776 -16.05 -42.39 -2.15
CA ALA A 776 -15.02 -43.00 -2.99
C ALA A 776 -14.19 -41.92 -3.68
N SER A 777 -12.90 -41.84 -3.29
CA SER A 777 -11.93 -40.96 -3.94
C SER A 777 -11.97 -41.21 -5.45
N ARG A 778 -12.38 -40.23 -6.22
CA ARG A 778 -12.09 -40.23 -7.64
C ARG A 778 -10.57 -40.24 -7.75
N ARG A 779 -9.95 -41.42 -7.99
CA ARG A 779 -8.58 -41.44 -8.48
C ARG A 779 -8.51 -40.35 -9.56
N ALA A 780 -7.62 -39.39 -9.35
CA ALA A 780 -7.38 -38.36 -10.36
C ALA A 780 -7.33 -39.08 -11.69
N ALA A 781 -8.34 -38.84 -12.53
CA ALA A 781 -8.29 -39.33 -13.88
C ALA A 781 -6.96 -38.83 -14.38
N SER A 782 -6.04 -39.74 -14.68
CA SER A 782 -4.74 -39.42 -15.25
C SER A 782 -5.06 -38.36 -16.29
N SER A 783 -4.53 -37.14 -16.08
CA SER A 783 -4.77 -36.03 -16.98
C SER A 783 -4.52 -36.61 -18.37
N VAL A 784 -5.59 -36.74 -19.14
CA VAL A 784 -5.44 -37.04 -20.55
C VAL A 784 -4.56 -35.91 -21.02
N VAL A 785 -3.29 -36.19 -21.27
CA VAL A 785 -2.37 -35.23 -21.89
C VAL A 785 -3.07 -34.90 -23.20
N SER A 786 -3.83 -33.81 -23.18
CA SER A 786 -4.50 -33.30 -24.35
C SER A 786 -3.37 -33.09 -25.36
N ALA A 787 -3.39 -33.86 -26.42
CA ALA A 787 -2.36 -33.72 -27.45
C ALA A 787 -2.31 -32.24 -27.84
N VAL A 788 -1.14 -31.63 -27.69
CA VAL A 788 -0.94 -30.22 -28.07
C VAL A 788 -1.43 -30.10 -29.52
N PRO A 789 -2.40 -29.20 -29.80
CA PRO A 789 -2.91 -28.99 -31.14
C PRO A 789 -1.77 -28.71 -32.14
N ALA A 790 -1.82 -29.24 -33.34
CA ALA A 790 -0.73 -29.11 -34.32
C ALA A 790 -0.33 -27.65 -34.59
N TRP A 791 -1.26 -26.71 -34.47
CA TRP A 791 -0.98 -25.27 -34.60
C TRP A 791 -0.09 -24.71 -33.50
N ALA A 792 -0.14 -25.25 -32.30
CA ALA A 792 0.68 -24.79 -31.16
C ALA A 792 2.15 -25.27 -31.27
N ALA A 793 2.44 -26.24 -32.15
CA ALA A 793 3.79 -26.66 -32.49
C ALA A 793 4.36 -25.89 -33.70
N GLN A 794 3.56 -25.09 -34.39
CA GLN A 794 4.02 -24.21 -35.47
C GLN A 794 4.65 -22.94 -34.89
N GLU A 795 5.78 -22.54 -35.46
CA GLU A 795 6.32 -21.21 -35.17
C GLU A 795 5.28 -20.14 -35.53
N ALA A 796 5.02 -19.23 -34.60
CA ALA A 796 4.17 -18.08 -34.93
C ALA A 796 4.77 -17.36 -36.14
N PRO A 797 3.95 -16.99 -37.16
CA PRO A 797 4.46 -16.18 -38.24
C PRO A 797 5.12 -14.92 -37.62
N ALA A 798 6.30 -14.59 -38.13
CA ALA A 798 7.01 -13.40 -37.67
C ALA A 798 6.05 -12.21 -37.69
N GLU A 799 5.85 -11.55 -36.58
CA GLU A 799 5.03 -10.34 -36.51
C GLU A 799 5.57 -9.36 -37.56
N ALA A 800 4.72 -8.96 -38.50
CA ALA A 800 5.06 -7.87 -39.38
C ALA A 800 5.32 -6.63 -38.53
N PHE A 801 6.52 -6.11 -38.56
CA PHE A 801 6.93 -4.94 -37.77
C PHE A 801 6.04 -3.75 -38.17
N SER A 802 5.04 -3.45 -37.36
CA SER A 802 4.21 -2.27 -37.57
C SER A 802 4.94 -1.05 -37.03
N ARG A 803 5.47 -0.24 -37.92
CA ARG A 803 6.11 1.01 -37.52
C ARG A 803 5.02 2.03 -37.21
N TYR A 804 4.81 2.31 -35.90
CA TYR A 804 4.03 3.47 -35.49
C TYR A 804 4.93 4.71 -35.59
N ALA A 805 4.48 5.71 -36.28
CA ALA A 805 5.19 6.98 -36.44
C ALA A 805 4.25 8.15 -36.11
N SER A 806 4.81 9.16 -35.44
CA SER A 806 4.14 10.46 -35.34
C SER A 806 4.23 11.21 -36.66
N PRO A 807 3.15 11.81 -37.16
CA PRO A 807 3.20 12.65 -38.36
C PRO A 807 4.23 13.77 -38.25
N SER A 808 4.48 14.29 -37.09
CA SER A 808 5.49 15.31 -36.79
C SER A 808 6.92 14.78 -37.01
N ASP A 809 7.21 13.55 -36.60
CA ASP A 809 8.54 12.92 -36.75
C ASP A 809 8.84 12.56 -38.21
N LEU A 810 7.84 12.16 -38.96
CA LEU A 810 7.94 11.88 -40.38
C LEU A 810 8.10 13.17 -41.22
N GLY A 811 7.68 14.31 -40.64
CA GLY A 811 7.87 15.62 -41.27
C GLY A 811 9.35 16.06 -41.26
N GLU A 812 10.11 15.72 -40.27
CA GLU A 812 11.54 16.03 -40.13
C GLU A 812 12.37 15.01 -40.92
N GLY A 813 12.47 15.16 -42.21
CA GLY A 813 13.33 14.32 -43.06
C GLY A 813 14.79 14.49 -42.65
N GLY A 814 15.34 13.55 -41.86
CA GLY A 814 16.73 13.17 -41.70
C GLY A 814 17.81 14.27 -41.46
N LYS A 815 17.43 15.51 -41.29
CA LYS A 815 18.34 16.56 -40.82
C LYS A 815 18.27 16.63 -39.29
N THR A 816 19.35 16.28 -38.63
CA THR A 816 19.60 16.66 -37.26
C THR A 816 19.14 18.10 -37.07
N PRO A 817 18.23 18.42 -36.15
CA PRO A 817 17.85 19.80 -35.91
C PRO A 817 19.10 20.58 -35.61
N SER A 818 19.30 21.72 -36.26
CA SER A 818 20.42 22.65 -35.93
C SER A 818 20.33 22.84 -34.40
N PRO A 819 21.47 22.74 -33.71
CA PRO A 819 21.45 22.85 -32.26
C PRO A 819 20.76 24.14 -31.87
N SER A 820 19.63 24.02 -31.18
CA SER A 820 18.92 25.17 -30.62
C SER A 820 19.91 25.93 -29.76
N PRO A 821 19.98 27.28 -29.82
CA PRO A 821 20.83 28.04 -28.92
C PRO A 821 20.55 27.61 -27.49
N SER A 822 21.61 27.30 -26.74
CA SER A 822 21.57 26.81 -25.39
C SER A 822 20.51 27.54 -24.56
N PRO A 823 19.68 26.86 -23.78
CA PRO A 823 18.78 27.53 -22.83
C PRO A 823 19.49 28.38 -21.78
N LEU A 824 20.81 28.31 -21.73
CA LEU A 824 21.69 29.10 -20.87
C LEU A 824 22.25 30.40 -21.53
N SER A 825 21.82 30.79 -22.72
CA SER A 825 22.14 32.11 -23.23
C SER A 825 21.41 33.17 -22.40
N ALA A 826 22.20 33.94 -21.66
CA ALA A 826 21.78 34.89 -20.63
C ALA A 826 21.16 36.19 -21.17
N VAL A 827 20.15 36.08 -22.00
CA VAL A 827 19.26 37.21 -22.34
C VAL A 827 17.83 36.64 -22.35
N GLY A 828 17.02 37.01 -21.38
CA GLY A 828 15.69 36.56 -21.00
C GLY A 828 14.65 36.37 -22.10
N GLY A 829 14.88 35.42 -23.01
CA GLY A 829 13.92 34.98 -23.99
C GLY A 829 13.33 33.62 -23.59
N LEU A 830 11.99 33.54 -23.55
CA LEU A 830 11.28 32.24 -23.52
C LEU A 830 11.84 31.33 -24.62
N GLY A 831 12.15 30.09 -24.24
CA GLY A 831 12.52 29.06 -25.20
C GLY A 831 11.48 28.99 -26.31
N ARG A 832 11.88 28.91 -27.57
CA ARG A 832 11.03 28.97 -28.78
C ARG A 832 9.85 27.98 -28.72
N PHE A 833 10.09 26.79 -28.19
CA PHE A 833 9.08 25.75 -28.04
C PHE A 833 8.02 26.09 -26.98
N ARG A 834 8.42 26.60 -25.82
CA ARG A 834 7.50 26.90 -24.71
C ARG A 834 6.47 28.00 -25.05
N ARG A 835 6.89 29.01 -25.81
CA ARG A 835 5.96 30.03 -26.31
C ARG A 835 4.91 29.41 -27.23
N GLY A 836 5.34 28.51 -28.10
CA GLY A 836 4.44 27.77 -29.00
C GLY A 836 3.40 26.96 -28.22
N ASP A 837 3.86 26.14 -27.28
CA ASP A 837 3.00 25.29 -26.45
C ASP A 837 1.94 26.09 -25.68
N LEU A 838 2.33 27.25 -25.14
CA LEU A 838 1.38 28.11 -24.40
C LEU A 838 0.33 28.77 -25.33
N ILE A 839 0.71 29.17 -26.52
CA ILE A 839 -0.24 29.71 -27.51
C ILE A 839 -1.18 28.59 -27.99
N HIS A 840 -0.68 27.39 -28.28
CA HIS A 840 -1.53 26.23 -28.61
C HIS A 840 -2.55 25.94 -27.51
N ARG A 841 -2.10 25.99 -26.25
CA ARG A 841 -2.97 25.79 -25.08
C ARG A 841 -4.03 26.88 -24.92
N LEU A 842 -3.70 28.13 -25.24
CA LEU A 842 -4.69 29.21 -25.29
C LEU A 842 -5.73 28.95 -26.39
N LEU A 843 -5.30 28.62 -27.61
CA LEU A 843 -6.18 28.32 -28.74
C LEU A 843 -6.98 27.01 -28.57
N GLN A 844 -6.52 26.11 -27.71
CA GLN A 844 -7.26 24.93 -27.29
C GLN A 844 -8.43 25.28 -26.37
N ILE A 845 -8.20 26.11 -25.34
CA ILE A 845 -9.11 26.30 -24.21
C ILE A 845 -10.05 27.51 -24.41
N LEU A 846 -9.54 28.64 -24.93
CA LEU A 846 -10.29 29.86 -25.01
C LEU A 846 -11.57 29.77 -25.88
N PRO A 847 -11.60 29.04 -27.03
CA PRO A 847 -12.80 28.92 -27.85
C PRO A 847 -14.01 28.31 -27.13
N ASP A 848 -13.78 27.53 -26.08
CA ASP A 848 -14.85 26.94 -25.25
C ASP A 848 -15.46 27.94 -24.25
N LEU A 849 -14.86 29.13 -24.12
CA LEU A 849 -15.38 30.21 -23.30
C LEU A 849 -16.22 31.21 -24.17
N LYS A 850 -17.07 32.00 -23.53
CA LYS A 850 -17.73 33.11 -24.21
C LYS A 850 -16.69 34.16 -24.63
N PRO A 851 -16.89 34.87 -25.75
CA PRO A 851 -15.95 35.86 -26.26
C PRO A 851 -15.51 36.92 -25.23
N ASP A 852 -16.43 37.36 -24.37
CA ASP A 852 -16.17 38.35 -23.31
C ASP A 852 -15.19 37.81 -22.26
N ALA A 853 -15.08 36.51 -22.13
CA ALA A 853 -14.21 35.83 -21.16
C ALA A 853 -12.82 35.44 -21.73
N TRP A 854 -12.56 35.62 -23.03
CA TRP A 854 -11.29 35.18 -23.63
C TRP A 854 -10.08 35.92 -23.06
N GLY A 855 -10.15 37.25 -22.94
CA GLY A 855 -9.05 38.02 -22.34
C GLY A 855 -8.76 37.66 -20.88
N PRO A 856 -9.78 37.71 -19.98
CA PRO A 856 -9.60 37.26 -18.59
C PRO A 856 -9.17 35.79 -18.49
N GLY A 857 -9.70 34.92 -19.32
CA GLY A 857 -9.31 33.50 -19.35
C GLY A 857 -7.85 33.27 -19.74
N ALA A 858 -7.37 33.98 -20.77
CA ALA A 858 -5.98 33.93 -21.18
C ALA A 858 -5.04 34.40 -20.06
N GLN A 859 -5.38 35.53 -19.42
CA GLN A 859 -4.61 36.02 -18.29
C GLN A 859 -4.56 35.04 -17.11
N ALA A 860 -5.69 34.44 -16.76
CA ALA A 860 -5.77 33.46 -15.69
C ALA A 860 -4.96 32.18 -15.98
N LEU A 861 -4.94 31.72 -17.23
CA LEU A 861 -4.15 30.58 -17.65
C LEU A 861 -2.64 30.88 -17.59
N LEU A 862 -2.21 32.02 -18.12
CA LEU A 862 -0.81 32.42 -18.16
C LEU A 862 -0.27 32.87 -16.80
N ALA A 863 -1.12 33.31 -15.86
CA ALA A 863 -0.73 33.64 -14.50
C ALA A 863 -0.23 32.42 -13.69
N ARG A 864 -0.61 31.22 -14.10
CA ARG A 864 -0.14 29.96 -13.50
C ARG A 864 1.33 29.67 -13.83
N GLU A 865 1.84 30.25 -14.91
CA GLU A 865 3.25 30.13 -15.32
C GLU A 865 4.06 31.23 -14.62
N ARG A 866 4.72 30.86 -13.51
CA ARG A 866 5.39 31.81 -12.58
C ARG A 866 6.62 32.49 -13.17
N ASP A 867 7.24 31.90 -14.16
CA ASP A 867 8.47 32.36 -14.80
C ASP A 867 8.26 33.28 -16.01
N LEU A 868 7.01 33.60 -16.36
CA LEU A 868 6.68 34.54 -17.42
C LEU A 868 6.65 35.98 -16.90
N THR A 869 7.24 36.89 -17.69
CA THR A 869 7.06 38.32 -17.49
C THR A 869 5.67 38.80 -17.95
N ASP A 870 5.18 39.92 -17.43
CA ASP A 870 3.90 40.47 -17.82
C ASP A 870 3.86 40.87 -19.31
N ALA A 871 5.00 41.33 -19.88
CA ALA A 871 5.13 41.57 -21.29
C ALA A 871 4.97 40.32 -22.15
N GLN A 872 5.53 39.18 -21.72
CA GLN A 872 5.38 37.92 -22.41
C GLN A 872 3.95 37.37 -22.32
N ARG A 873 3.29 37.51 -21.17
CA ARG A 873 1.86 37.15 -20.98
C ARG A 873 0.97 37.97 -21.90
N ALA A 874 1.19 39.29 -21.95
CA ALA A 874 0.43 40.22 -22.81
C ALA A 874 0.64 39.88 -24.30
N GLU A 875 1.88 39.58 -24.73
CA GLU A 875 2.17 39.22 -26.10
C GLU A 875 1.48 37.95 -26.56
N MET A 876 1.56 36.87 -25.75
CA MET A 876 0.89 35.59 -26.05
C MET A 876 -0.64 35.70 -26.01
N THR A 877 -1.20 36.46 -25.07
CA THR A 877 -2.62 36.75 -25.01
C THR A 877 -3.07 37.46 -26.30
N THR A 878 -2.35 38.49 -26.71
CA THR A 878 -2.65 39.25 -27.94
C THR A 878 -2.55 38.35 -29.17
N ALA A 879 -1.50 37.49 -29.27
CA ALA A 879 -1.35 36.56 -30.39
C ALA A 879 -2.53 35.59 -30.54
N ALA A 880 -3.04 35.06 -29.41
CA ALA A 880 -4.17 34.15 -29.40
C ALA A 880 -5.48 34.87 -29.71
N LEU A 881 -5.72 36.06 -29.13
CA LEU A 881 -6.96 36.84 -29.36
C LEU A 881 -7.06 37.33 -30.79
N LEU A 882 -5.97 37.78 -31.42
CA LEU A 882 -5.97 38.20 -32.83
C LEU A 882 -6.42 37.06 -33.78
N VAL A 883 -6.16 35.81 -33.46
CA VAL A 883 -6.66 34.66 -34.22
C VAL A 883 -8.12 34.39 -33.92
N LEU A 884 -8.54 34.45 -32.65
CA LEU A 884 -9.91 34.11 -32.23
C LEU A 884 -10.93 35.17 -32.63
N GLU A 885 -10.53 36.45 -32.66
CA GLU A 885 -11.40 37.59 -32.98
C GLU A 885 -11.52 37.84 -34.49
N ASP A 886 -10.66 37.28 -35.29
CA ASP A 886 -10.67 37.50 -36.75
C ASP A 886 -11.75 36.62 -37.42
N PRO A 887 -12.71 37.23 -38.12
CA PRO A 887 -13.82 36.50 -38.77
C PRO A 887 -13.37 35.42 -39.76
N ARG A 888 -12.15 35.50 -40.30
CA ARG A 888 -11.60 34.52 -41.25
C ARG A 888 -11.37 33.14 -40.61
N PHE A 889 -11.24 33.08 -39.28
CA PHE A 889 -11.08 31.84 -38.54
C PHE A 889 -12.37 31.35 -37.90
N ALA A 890 -13.50 31.99 -38.12
CA ALA A 890 -14.78 31.64 -37.49
C ALA A 890 -15.18 30.17 -37.73
N GLU A 891 -14.84 29.61 -38.88
CA GLU A 891 -15.09 28.20 -39.21
C GLU A 891 -14.21 27.26 -38.41
N VAL A 892 -12.93 27.62 -38.19
CA VAL A 892 -11.98 26.78 -37.43
C VAL A 892 -12.41 26.61 -35.98
N PHE A 893 -13.09 27.61 -35.41
CA PHE A 893 -13.53 27.61 -34.01
C PHE A 893 -15.07 27.53 -33.86
N GLY A 894 -15.79 27.26 -34.94
CA GLY A 894 -17.24 27.20 -34.96
C GLY A 894 -17.85 25.89 -34.43
N PRO A 895 -19.18 25.75 -34.54
CA PRO A 895 -19.88 24.53 -34.19
C PRO A 895 -19.34 23.31 -34.94
N GLY A 896 -19.07 22.20 -34.20
CA GLY A 896 -18.44 20.99 -34.79
C GLY A 896 -16.90 20.98 -34.69
N SER A 897 -16.27 22.06 -34.26
CA SER A 897 -14.83 22.14 -34.04
C SER A 897 -14.43 21.42 -32.73
N ARG A 898 -13.37 20.59 -32.80
CA ARG A 898 -12.81 19.90 -31.66
C ARG A 898 -11.29 20.12 -31.58
N ALA A 899 -10.79 20.43 -30.39
CA ALA A 899 -9.37 20.62 -30.13
C ALA A 899 -8.68 19.28 -29.79
N GLU A 900 -7.41 19.17 -30.12
CA GLU A 900 -6.52 18.11 -29.67
C GLU A 900 -7.06 16.68 -29.95
N VAL A 901 -7.56 16.48 -31.17
CA VAL A 901 -8.17 15.20 -31.55
C VAL A 901 -7.09 14.15 -31.80
N ALA A 902 -7.13 13.08 -30.99
CA ALA A 902 -6.25 11.94 -31.22
C ALA A 902 -6.63 11.21 -32.52
N ILE A 903 -5.64 10.91 -33.35
CA ILE A 903 -5.79 10.16 -34.60
C ILE A 903 -4.81 9.00 -34.61
N ALA A 904 -5.30 7.80 -34.92
CA ALA A 904 -4.46 6.63 -35.12
C ALA A 904 -5.02 5.77 -36.25
N GLY A 905 -4.14 5.23 -37.07
CA GLY A 905 -4.55 4.36 -38.16
C GLY A 905 -3.51 4.22 -39.27
N SER A 906 -3.89 3.50 -40.31
CA SER A 906 -3.19 3.44 -41.58
C SER A 906 -4.13 3.97 -42.67
N ALA A 907 -3.60 4.40 -43.81
CA ALA A 907 -4.42 4.79 -44.94
C ALA A 907 -3.87 4.14 -46.23
N ALA A 908 -4.78 3.88 -47.17
CA ALA A 908 -4.42 3.27 -48.45
C ALA A 908 -3.38 4.10 -49.26
N ARG A 909 -3.32 5.39 -48.99
CA ARG A 909 -2.39 6.36 -49.58
C ARG A 909 -1.04 6.46 -48.86
N LEU A 910 -0.86 5.79 -47.72
CA LEU A 910 0.40 5.72 -46.99
C LEU A 910 1.24 4.53 -47.38
N PRO A 911 2.58 4.54 -47.18
CA PRO A 911 3.42 3.38 -47.42
C PRO A 911 2.94 2.14 -46.67
N PRO A 912 3.01 0.94 -47.29
CA PRO A 912 2.59 -0.33 -46.65
C PRO A 912 3.31 -0.53 -45.32
N GLY A 913 2.56 -0.94 -44.27
CA GLY A 913 3.10 -1.19 -42.92
C GLY A 913 3.30 0.07 -42.03
N LEU A 914 3.11 1.25 -42.58
CA LEU A 914 3.17 2.49 -41.80
C LEU A 914 1.84 2.73 -41.08
N LYS A 915 1.87 2.75 -39.77
CA LYS A 915 0.75 3.15 -38.91
C LYS A 915 1.06 4.50 -38.29
N ILE A 916 0.08 5.37 -38.31
CA ILE A 916 0.19 6.71 -37.76
C ILE A 916 -0.48 6.76 -36.38
N SER A 917 0.17 7.46 -35.48
CA SER A 917 -0.42 7.85 -34.20
C SER A 917 -0.02 9.30 -33.94
N GLY A 918 -0.99 10.18 -33.75
CA GLY A 918 -0.73 11.61 -33.58
C GLY A 918 -1.94 12.34 -33.00
N ARG A 919 -1.84 13.66 -32.97
CA ARG A 919 -2.86 14.54 -32.43
C ARG A 919 -3.04 15.73 -33.36
N ILE A 920 -4.26 16.03 -33.68
CA ILE A 920 -4.68 17.14 -34.57
C ILE A 920 -5.03 18.31 -33.68
N ASP A 921 -4.44 19.49 -33.89
CA ASP A 921 -4.72 20.69 -33.09
C ASP A 921 -6.19 21.11 -33.15
N ARG A 922 -6.79 21.14 -34.36
CA ARG A 922 -8.22 21.38 -34.56
C ARG A 922 -8.77 20.52 -35.70
N LEU A 923 -9.90 19.88 -35.43
CA LEU A 923 -10.69 19.14 -36.40
C LEU A 923 -12.10 19.70 -36.44
N VAL A 924 -12.57 20.12 -37.61
CA VAL A 924 -13.92 20.63 -37.80
C VAL A 924 -14.67 19.69 -38.73
N VAL A 925 -15.75 19.11 -38.25
CA VAL A 925 -16.61 18.21 -39.03
C VAL A 925 -17.85 18.99 -39.49
N LEU A 926 -17.94 19.23 -40.78
CA LEU A 926 -19.04 19.92 -41.43
C LEU A 926 -19.89 18.89 -42.20
N PRO A 927 -21.11 19.25 -42.66
CA PRO A 927 -21.99 18.28 -43.34
C PRO A 927 -21.43 17.70 -44.63
N ASP A 928 -20.58 18.45 -45.33
CA ASP A 928 -20.05 18.12 -46.66
C ASP A 928 -18.53 17.94 -46.70
N ARG A 929 -17.81 18.40 -45.67
CA ARG A 929 -16.35 18.33 -45.60
C ARG A 929 -15.82 18.25 -44.18
N VAL A 930 -14.59 17.85 -44.02
CA VAL A 930 -13.83 17.88 -42.77
C VAL A 930 -12.61 18.76 -42.97
N LEU A 931 -12.48 19.77 -42.10
CA LEU A 931 -11.34 20.67 -42.09
C LEU A 931 -10.40 20.25 -40.95
N VAL A 932 -9.15 19.96 -41.31
CA VAL A 932 -8.06 19.75 -40.33
C VAL A 932 -7.16 20.99 -40.33
N ALA A 933 -7.02 21.60 -39.17
CA ALA A 933 -6.19 22.79 -38.98
C ALA A 933 -5.09 22.54 -37.94
N ASP A 934 -3.90 23.05 -38.24
CA ASP A 934 -2.72 22.93 -37.40
C ASP A 934 -2.10 24.33 -37.15
N PHE A 935 -1.79 24.64 -35.89
CA PHE A 935 -1.32 25.96 -35.50
C PHE A 935 0.20 26.08 -35.64
N LYS A 936 0.65 27.18 -36.19
CA LYS A 936 2.09 27.50 -36.34
C LYS A 936 2.42 28.84 -35.71
N THR A 937 3.39 28.82 -34.81
CA THR A 937 3.83 30.00 -34.02
C THR A 937 5.17 30.57 -34.46
N ASN A 938 5.73 30.06 -35.57
CA ASN A 938 7.01 30.49 -36.12
C ASN A 938 6.93 31.92 -36.69
N ARG A 939 8.04 32.63 -36.63
CA ARG A 939 8.21 34.02 -37.10
C ARG A 939 9.40 34.13 -38.06
N PRO A 940 9.26 34.84 -39.21
CA PRO A 940 7.99 35.39 -39.75
C PRO A 940 7.11 34.30 -40.37
N SER A 941 5.79 34.52 -40.46
CA SER A 941 4.90 33.64 -41.20
C SER A 941 5.19 33.75 -42.71
N PRO A 942 5.13 32.66 -43.50
CA PRO A 942 5.36 32.69 -44.93
C PRO A 942 4.33 33.56 -45.68
N ALA A 943 4.71 34.05 -46.87
CA ALA A 943 3.84 34.87 -47.70
C ALA A 943 2.79 34.03 -48.44
N ARG A 944 3.16 32.81 -48.86
CA ARG A 944 2.30 31.87 -49.63
C ARG A 944 2.49 30.47 -49.02
N ILE A 945 1.50 29.58 -49.27
CA ILE A 945 1.51 28.23 -48.77
C ILE A 945 2.68 27.38 -49.32
N GLU A 946 3.12 27.66 -50.54
CA GLU A 946 4.23 27.00 -51.19
C GLU A 946 5.58 27.31 -50.50
N ASP A 947 5.67 28.44 -49.78
CA ASP A 947 6.81 28.87 -49.02
C ASP A 947 6.84 28.27 -47.61
N ALA A 948 5.84 27.50 -47.21
CA ALA A 948 5.76 26.83 -45.93
C ALA A 948 6.78 25.68 -45.84
N ASP A 949 7.22 25.38 -44.61
CA ASP A 949 8.15 24.27 -44.38
C ASP A 949 7.55 22.95 -44.89
N PRO A 950 8.28 22.22 -45.77
CA PRO A 950 7.83 20.92 -46.31
C PRO A 950 7.43 19.92 -45.23
N ALA A 951 8.00 20.03 -44.01
CA ALA A 951 7.62 19.18 -42.88
C ALA A 951 6.18 19.41 -42.45
N TYR A 952 5.68 20.63 -42.45
CA TYR A 952 4.29 20.94 -42.11
C TYR A 952 3.33 20.44 -43.17
N LEU A 953 3.69 20.59 -44.46
CA LEU A 953 2.89 20.06 -45.57
C LEU A 953 2.77 18.53 -45.52
N ARG A 954 3.90 17.84 -45.20
CA ARG A 954 3.88 16.39 -45.00
C ARG A 954 3.01 15.96 -43.82
N GLN A 955 3.13 16.63 -42.69
CA GLN A 955 2.29 16.37 -41.51
C GLN A 955 0.80 16.46 -41.89
N MET A 956 0.41 17.52 -42.53
CA MET A 956 -0.97 17.75 -42.92
C MET A 956 -1.45 16.76 -44.01
N ALA A 957 -0.59 16.37 -44.92
CA ALA A 957 -0.88 15.36 -45.92
C ALA A 957 -1.14 13.98 -45.31
N ILE A 958 -0.38 13.61 -44.27
CA ILE A 958 -0.59 12.37 -43.51
C ILE A 958 -1.95 12.39 -42.80
N TYR A 959 -2.25 13.49 -42.08
CA TYR A 959 -3.55 13.63 -41.42
C TYR A 959 -4.70 13.57 -42.41
N ALA A 960 -4.60 14.27 -43.54
CA ALA A 960 -5.64 14.25 -44.58
C ALA A 960 -5.82 12.85 -45.18
N ALA A 961 -4.75 12.09 -45.37
CA ALA A 961 -4.83 10.72 -45.89
C ALA A 961 -5.57 9.78 -44.94
N VAL A 962 -5.28 9.85 -43.63
CA VAL A 962 -5.97 9.01 -42.64
C VAL A 962 -7.41 9.45 -42.45
N LEU A 963 -7.69 10.76 -42.44
CA LEU A 963 -9.04 11.30 -42.33
C LEU A 963 -9.92 10.95 -43.52
N ALA A 964 -9.34 10.84 -44.75
CA ALA A 964 -10.10 10.42 -45.91
C ALA A 964 -10.65 8.98 -45.79
N ASP A 965 -9.90 8.09 -45.12
CA ASP A 965 -10.39 6.73 -44.85
C ASP A 965 -11.41 6.71 -43.67
N VAL A 966 -11.29 7.63 -42.71
CA VAL A 966 -12.24 7.76 -41.57
C VAL A 966 -13.58 8.40 -42.04
N PHE A 967 -13.51 9.37 -42.97
CA PHE A 967 -14.66 10.09 -43.49
C PHE A 967 -14.79 9.92 -45.00
N PRO A 968 -15.14 8.72 -45.53
CA PRO A 968 -15.09 8.41 -46.94
C PRO A 968 -16.11 9.21 -47.81
N HIS A 969 -17.07 9.87 -47.16
CA HIS A 969 -18.12 10.65 -47.86
C HIS A 969 -17.92 12.15 -47.72
N HIS A 970 -16.81 12.62 -47.10
CA HIS A 970 -16.54 14.06 -46.91
C HIS A 970 -15.30 14.46 -47.69
N ALA A 971 -15.29 15.65 -48.22
CA ALA A 971 -14.08 16.27 -48.74
C ALA A 971 -13.15 16.60 -47.55
N ILE A 972 -11.87 16.27 -47.64
CA ILE A 972 -10.91 16.58 -46.59
C ILE A 972 -10.10 17.80 -46.99
N GLU A 973 -10.24 18.87 -46.22
CA GLU A 973 -9.46 20.11 -46.38
C GLU A 973 -8.45 20.25 -45.31
N ALA A 974 -7.24 20.68 -45.62
CA ALA A 974 -6.14 20.89 -44.65
C ALA A 974 -5.71 22.37 -44.66
N ALA A 975 -5.46 22.94 -43.52
CA ALA A 975 -5.05 24.31 -43.37
C ALA A 975 -3.92 24.50 -42.32
N LEU A 976 -3.05 25.45 -42.53
CA LEU A 976 -2.13 25.97 -41.57
C LEU A 976 -2.62 27.31 -41.04
N VAL A 977 -2.68 27.44 -39.71
CA VAL A 977 -3.07 28.67 -39.03
C VAL A 977 -1.84 29.31 -38.41
N TRP A 978 -1.42 30.44 -38.89
CA TRP A 978 -0.27 31.19 -38.37
C TRP A 978 -0.75 32.21 -37.34
N THR A 979 -0.09 32.22 -36.17
CA THR A 979 -0.40 33.16 -35.08
C THR A 979 0.37 34.46 -35.16
N ASP A 980 1.43 34.53 -36.01
CA ASP A 980 2.22 35.73 -36.26
C ASP A 980 1.64 36.43 -37.52
N GLY A 981 0.92 37.53 -37.32
CA GLY A 981 0.15 38.19 -38.40
C GLY A 981 -0.93 37.25 -38.94
N PRO A 982 -2.03 37.05 -38.18
CA PRO A 982 -3.00 35.97 -38.38
C PRO A 982 -3.32 35.63 -39.81
N LYS A 983 -2.95 34.40 -40.24
CA LYS A 983 -3.19 33.93 -41.63
C LYS A 983 -3.77 32.52 -41.58
N LEU A 984 -4.85 32.32 -42.34
CA LEU A 984 -5.38 30.99 -42.62
C LEU A 984 -4.94 30.60 -44.04
N MET A 985 -4.17 29.55 -44.16
CA MET A 985 -3.64 29.06 -45.43
C MET A 985 -4.18 27.67 -45.72
N LEU A 986 -5.15 27.54 -46.61
CA LEU A 986 -5.63 26.28 -47.14
C LEU A 986 -4.52 25.63 -47.98
N ILE A 987 -4.30 24.33 -47.80
CA ILE A 987 -3.31 23.57 -48.56
C ILE A 987 -4.00 22.94 -49.77
N PRO A 988 -3.62 23.30 -51.00
CA PRO A 988 -4.20 22.68 -52.20
C PRO A 988 -3.98 21.17 -52.24
N GLU A 989 -4.98 20.42 -52.72
CA GLU A 989 -4.93 18.95 -52.80
C GLU A 989 -3.69 18.45 -53.59
N ILE A 990 -3.27 19.19 -54.56
CA ILE A 990 -2.06 18.86 -55.36
C ILE A 990 -0.79 18.88 -54.50
N LEU A 991 -0.66 19.82 -53.53
CA LEU A 991 0.48 19.89 -52.61
C LEU A 991 0.42 18.78 -51.57
N LEU A 992 -0.78 18.40 -51.11
CA LEU A 992 -0.95 17.25 -50.22
C LEU A 992 -0.54 15.96 -50.92
N ALA A 993 -0.98 15.77 -52.14
CA ALA A 993 -0.63 14.58 -52.96
C ALA A 993 0.87 14.50 -53.25
N GLN A 994 1.53 15.61 -53.58
CA GLN A 994 2.98 15.69 -53.79
C GLN A 994 3.73 15.32 -52.49
N SER A 995 3.30 15.85 -51.33
CA SER A 995 3.94 15.58 -50.04
C SER A 995 3.83 14.11 -49.62
N LEU A 996 2.72 13.44 -49.97
CA LEU A 996 2.55 11.99 -49.76
C LEU A 996 3.44 11.14 -50.70
N ALA A 997 3.57 11.58 -51.98
CA ALA A 997 4.43 10.86 -52.94
C ALA A 997 5.92 10.89 -52.56
N ASP A 998 6.35 11.97 -51.91
CA ASP A 998 7.72 12.10 -51.41
C ASP A 998 8.01 11.21 -50.20
N LEU A 999 7.00 10.87 -49.38
CA LEU A 999 7.13 9.89 -48.29
C LEU A 999 7.47 8.47 -48.79
N GLY A 1000 6.97 8.08 -49.96
CA GLY A 1000 7.25 6.78 -50.60
C GLY A 1000 8.62 6.64 -51.23
N ARG A 1001 9.32 7.76 -51.45
CA ARG A 1001 10.65 7.80 -52.10
C ARG A 1001 11.83 7.81 -51.15
N GLY A 1002 11.57 8.00 -49.87
CA GLY A 1002 12.58 8.13 -48.80
C GLY A 1002 12.68 6.93 -47.85
N SER A 1003 12.03 5.81 -48.13
CA SER A 1003 12.04 4.57 -47.32
C SER A 1003 12.92 3.51 -47.92
#